data_1128b5affaa60fa5413d14efad5df440
#
_entry.id   1128b5affaa60fa5413d14efad5df440
#
_cell.length_a   1.000
_cell.length_b   1.000
_cell.length_c   1.000
_cell.angle_alpha   90.00
_cell.angle_beta   90.00
_cell.angle_gamma   90.00
#
_symmetry.space_group_name_H-M   'P 1'
#
loop_
_entity.id
_entity.type
_entity.pdbx_description
1 polymer ?
#
loop_
_entity_poly.entity_id
_entity_poly.type
_entity_poly.pdbx_seq_one_letter_code
_entity_poly.pdbx_strand_id
1 'polypeptide(L)'
;MKKLVFLIGLILCPIAKGMAQIPPEMMDAIRAAVAEQLPKTDTTKADSTHVMSHQDSLRQDSLLLQQRVKTLKAISVRAPRPIYSMDDEVVNYNVADDETVKGLTALDALQNAPSVEVDIEGNITMRGSTNIEIWINGYPTHMNGNTLKVYLESLPADAIDRIEVIKNPSAKYMVEEGCHIINIVTSTKIRNSHFLSFGLGGSNRPSFSPWVSYVLKNEKLSTNVYLGVSSTPTHRTEQSSSIFRQDGTEGFDTTASSNTATENNTDRYTGTLAYNLSYQIDSMNDLSFFGLAVTFPATKHSLTTTDQWYYLPQMLYYTYTNSQESRDFNLMGMANLSWKHKFDNEGHNLSVTLYDNLNYSHNERTLQRDYTLLEGILPPELGDFDKTYLGGMTNNSLTLSADYNRPLGIDDELTLGLSLVPSLVRNYSSPSFFNSATMAYDSLDLLRRFDKTDRTTQASASASWRHKWKAVTMTLGLRGYWNHCDYSLAALFPDDTSFAYCYLKPSLRLTYRTKSMHYFRFAYSLATSMPSAENLSTARRYDEDTYKVGNPDLKAGHTHSLDLSWNRYFASHGSVGIESYARLSTNDINYCKEAVSEIDPYLGRLISYSTPYNVGNSYKAGVEGNITYRPVAWLNFRLYANLYRSGYEVDHPKAGHYNKAMTSYSFRLNCWANIAGRVRLNLSGNYASPTQALFVERQNGYTIDMGLSADFWQKRLSVVLNVTDLFNWNRSQSWNTNPYLLGYSTSHTDSRFVTLSLTLRFGKMELQSLAREGE
;
A
#
# COMPACT_ATOMS: atom_id res chain seq x y z
N MET A 1 28.02 -3.77 6.07
CA MET A 1 27.91 -3.29 7.45
C MET A 1 28.83 -2.14 7.81
N LYS A 2 30.16 -2.21 7.68
CA LYS A 2 31.06 -1.09 8.07
C LYS A 2 30.82 0.24 7.34
N LYS A 3 30.43 0.26 6.06
CA LYS A 3 30.11 1.49 5.32
C LYS A 3 28.73 2.08 5.66
N LEU A 4 27.77 1.25 6.06
CA LEU A 4 26.44 1.69 6.50
C LEU A 4 26.48 2.33 7.89
N VAL A 5 27.28 1.76 8.79
CA VAL A 5 27.53 2.32 10.14
C VAL A 5 28.24 3.68 10.03
N PHE A 6 29.08 3.88 9.01
CA PHE A 6 29.75 5.16 8.77
C PHE A 6 28.81 6.25 8.24
N LEU A 7 27.84 5.87 7.39
CA LEU A 7 26.83 6.80 6.87
C LEU A 7 25.84 7.22 7.97
N ILE A 8 25.42 6.28 8.83
CA ILE A 8 24.59 6.55 10.01
C ILE A 8 25.32 7.44 11.02
N GLY A 9 26.64 7.22 11.19
CA GLY A 9 27.48 8.07 12.03
C GLY A 9 27.62 9.51 11.53
N LEU A 10 27.60 9.73 10.22
CA LEU A 10 27.68 11.06 9.61
C LEU A 10 26.37 11.87 9.73
N ILE A 11 25.23 11.19 9.77
CA ILE A 11 23.90 11.82 9.94
C ILE A 11 23.60 12.11 11.41
N LEU A 12 24.11 11.31 12.34
CA LEU A 12 23.89 11.51 13.79
C LEU A 12 24.91 12.44 14.46
N CYS A 13 26.08 12.67 13.82
CA CYS A 13 27.15 13.50 14.37
C CYS A 13 26.77 14.96 14.63
N PRO A 14 25.93 15.66 13.81
CA PRO A 14 25.47 17.02 14.12
C PRO A 14 24.50 17.07 15.31
N ILE A 15 23.73 16.01 15.54
CA ILE A 15 22.72 15.98 16.63
C ILE A 15 23.38 15.74 17.98
N ALA A 16 24.41 14.91 18.05
CA ALA A 16 25.15 14.63 19.28
C ALA A 16 26.07 15.80 19.71
N LYS A 17 26.61 16.59 18.74
CA LYS A 17 27.40 17.78 19.06
C LYS A 17 26.58 18.98 19.55
N GLY A 18 25.29 19.06 19.20
CA GLY A 18 24.37 20.09 19.67
C GLY A 18 23.92 19.92 21.12
N MET A 19 24.04 18.73 21.70
CA MET A 19 23.64 18.46 23.09
C MET A 19 24.79 18.57 24.12
N ALA A 20 26.03 18.71 23.70
CA ALA A 20 27.19 18.66 24.59
C ALA A 20 27.81 20.01 24.95
N GLN A 21 27.23 21.14 24.55
CA GLN A 21 27.74 22.47 24.89
C GLN A 21 26.63 23.43 25.30
N ILE A 22 26.08 23.26 26.50
CA ILE A 22 25.41 24.33 27.22
C ILE A 22 26.48 24.91 28.17
N PRO A 23 26.93 26.18 27.96
CA PRO A 23 27.88 26.81 28.87
C PRO A 23 27.29 26.91 30.30
N PRO A 24 28.09 26.73 31.33
CA PRO A 24 27.64 26.82 32.73
C PRO A 24 26.92 28.14 33.06
N GLU A 25 27.29 29.24 32.42
CA GLU A 25 26.70 30.57 32.58
C GLU A 25 25.22 30.65 32.17
N MET A 26 24.77 29.80 31.24
CA MET A 26 23.38 29.77 30.82
C MET A 26 22.50 28.98 31.81
N MET A 27 23.06 28.04 32.58
CA MET A 27 22.37 27.35 33.68
C MET A 27 22.19 28.27 34.90
N ASP A 28 23.12 29.16 35.14
CA ASP A 28 23.00 30.15 36.25
C ASP A 28 22.01 31.28 35.91
N ALA A 29 21.93 31.68 34.64
CA ALA A 29 20.88 32.61 34.15
C ALA A 29 19.47 32.03 34.27
N ILE A 30 19.31 30.73 34.00
CA ILE A 30 18.02 30.02 34.17
C ILE A 30 17.66 29.90 35.67
N ARG A 31 18.63 29.65 36.55
CA ARG A 31 18.40 29.64 38.02
C ARG A 31 18.04 31.01 38.56
N ALA A 32 18.66 32.09 38.09
CA ALA A 32 18.33 33.44 38.47
C ALA A 32 16.92 33.86 38.04
N ALA A 33 16.51 33.52 36.81
CA ALA A 33 15.17 33.81 36.29
C ALA A 33 14.05 33.04 37.00
N VAL A 34 14.33 31.85 37.55
CA VAL A 34 13.36 31.06 38.33
C VAL A 34 13.26 31.60 39.80
N ALA A 35 14.32 32.20 40.31
CA ALA A 35 14.31 32.79 41.67
C ALA A 35 13.54 34.11 41.76
N GLU A 36 13.36 34.82 40.65
CA GLU A 36 12.67 36.12 40.58
C GLU A 36 11.13 36.02 40.48
N GLN A 37 10.58 34.83 40.35
CA GLN A 37 9.12 34.58 40.23
C GLN A 37 8.44 34.04 41.50
N LEU A 38 9.09 34.06 42.67
CA LEU A 38 8.44 33.72 43.92
C LEU A 38 7.95 34.98 44.63
N PRO A 39 6.68 35.08 44.99
CA PRO A 39 6.16 36.25 45.68
C PRO A 39 6.73 36.31 47.10
N LYS A 40 7.45 37.41 47.41
CA LYS A 40 7.85 37.73 48.77
C LYS A 40 6.63 38.19 49.55
N THR A 41 6.26 37.48 50.58
CA THR A 41 5.33 37.90 51.60
C THR A 41 6.05 38.90 52.55
N ASP A 42 5.70 40.14 52.46
CA ASP A 42 6.09 41.13 53.46
C ASP A 42 4.88 41.49 54.34
N THR A 43 5.02 41.12 55.60
CA THR A 43 4.14 41.58 56.69
C THR A 43 4.64 42.87 57.25
N THR A 44 3.91 43.98 57.04
CA THR A 44 3.87 45.07 58.00
C THR A 44 2.66 45.99 57.82
N LYS A 45 1.87 46.05 58.92
CA LYS A 45 1.11 47.13 59.57
C LYS A 45 0.04 47.93 58.82
N ALA A 46 -1.09 47.81 59.46
CA ALA A 46 -2.26 48.70 59.41
C ALA A 46 -1.97 50.19 59.48
N ASP A 47 -2.65 51.00 58.75
CA ASP A 47 -3.64 52.02 59.18
C ASP A 47 -4.00 52.95 58.01
N SER A 48 -5.24 53.00 57.67
CA SER A 48 -6.06 54.20 57.42
C SER A 48 -7.30 53.86 56.64
N THR A 49 -8.40 54.10 57.28
CA THR A 49 -9.76 54.06 56.74
C THR A 49 -9.92 55.13 55.64
N HIS A 50 -9.98 54.67 54.38
CA HIS A 50 -10.57 55.41 53.30
C HIS A 50 -11.89 54.76 52.92
N VAL A 51 -12.98 55.44 53.19
CA VAL A 51 -14.33 55.13 52.75
C VAL A 51 -14.36 55.27 51.22
N MET A 52 -14.27 54.16 50.50
CA MET A 52 -14.44 54.13 49.02
C MET A 52 -15.85 54.58 48.66
N SER A 53 -15.97 55.50 47.71
CA SER A 53 -17.26 55.89 47.17
C SER A 53 -17.92 54.73 46.43
N HIS A 54 -19.23 54.71 46.43
CA HIS A 54 -20.02 53.66 45.78
C HIS A 54 -19.67 53.45 44.26
N GLN A 55 -19.11 54.47 43.59
CA GLN A 55 -18.62 54.47 42.24
C GLN A 55 -17.30 53.75 42.08
N ASP A 56 -16.40 53.78 43.06
CA ASP A 56 -15.11 53.08 43.02
C ASP A 56 -15.27 51.59 43.29
N SER A 57 -16.24 51.17 44.12
CA SER A 57 -16.64 49.81 44.36
C SER A 57 -17.19 49.16 43.07
N LEU A 58 -18.09 49.85 42.34
CA LEU A 58 -18.63 49.38 41.07
C LEU A 58 -17.56 49.27 39.95
N ARG A 59 -16.56 50.15 39.96
CA ARG A 59 -15.41 50.05 39.03
C ARG A 59 -14.50 48.89 39.37
N GLN A 60 -14.25 48.63 40.63
CA GLN A 60 -13.43 47.53 41.08
C GLN A 60 -14.11 46.16 40.82
N ASP A 61 -15.42 46.09 41.05
CA ASP A 61 -16.23 44.91 40.71
C ASP A 61 -16.30 44.67 39.20
N SER A 62 -16.37 45.72 38.38
CA SER A 62 -16.35 45.55 36.92
C SER A 62 -14.97 45.11 36.39
N LEU A 63 -13.87 45.60 37.01
CA LEU A 63 -12.51 45.14 36.69
C LEU A 63 -12.26 43.71 37.15
N LEU A 64 -12.78 43.28 38.29
CA LEU A 64 -12.74 41.90 38.77
C LEU A 64 -13.59 40.97 37.92
N LEU A 65 -14.74 41.43 37.44
CA LEU A 65 -15.57 40.70 36.49
C LEU A 65 -14.88 40.56 35.12
N GLN A 66 -14.24 41.62 34.63
CA GLN A 66 -13.44 41.53 33.38
C GLN A 66 -12.21 40.64 33.53
N GLN A 67 -11.54 40.60 34.66
CA GLN A 67 -10.46 39.65 34.94
C GLN A 67 -10.98 38.23 35.09
N ARG A 68 -12.13 38.00 35.73
CA ARG A 68 -12.76 36.66 35.79
C ARG A 68 -13.25 36.19 34.43
N VAL A 69 -13.78 37.07 33.58
CA VAL A 69 -14.16 36.72 32.20
C VAL A 69 -12.94 36.38 31.36
N LYS A 70 -11.76 37.00 31.58
CA LYS A 70 -10.51 36.62 30.91
C LYS A 70 -9.95 35.25 31.37
N THR A 71 -10.36 34.74 32.52
CA THR A 71 -9.92 33.44 33.04
C THR A 71 -10.88 32.28 32.77
N LEU A 72 -12.05 32.54 32.20
CA LEU A 72 -12.88 31.48 31.67
C LEU A 72 -12.23 30.97 30.35
N LYS A 73 -11.37 29.97 30.44
CA LYS A 73 -10.97 29.21 29.29
C LYS A 73 -12.25 28.72 28.62
N ALA A 74 -12.52 29.22 27.41
CA ALA A 74 -13.60 28.68 26.61
C ALA A 74 -13.38 27.19 26.49
N ILE A 75 -14.18 26.38 27.14
CA ILE A 75 -14.25 24.94 26.91
C ILE A 75 -14.90 24.80 25.52
N SER A 76 -14.08 24.76 24.49
CA SER A 76 -14.52 24.41 23.17
C SER A 76 -14.96 22.94 23.23
N VAL A 77 -16.25 22.70 23.43
CA VAL A 77 -16.85 21.38 23.26
C VAL A 77 -16.87 21.14 21.75
N ARG A 78 -15.82 20.54 21.23
CA ARG A 78 -15.79 20.06 19.86
C ARG A 78 -16.72 18.84 19.80
N ALA A 79 -17.77 18.90 19.03
CA ALA A 79 -18.48 17.67 18.68
C ALA A 79 -17.44 16.72 18.03
N PRO A 80 -17.33 15.47 18.50
CA PRO A 80 -16.38 14.52 17.90
C PRO A 80 -16.70 14.43 16.41
N ARG A 81 -15.66 14.52 15.56
CA ARG A 81 -15.84 14.29 14.12
C ARG A 81 -16.37 12.88 13.95
N PRO A 82 -17.31 12.67 13.03
CA PRO A 82 -17.74 11.32 12.74
C PRO A 82 -16.51 10.51 12.28
N ILE A 83 -16.38 9.28 12.75
CA ILE A 83 -15.29 8.37 12.36
C ILE A 83 -15.24 8.22 10.84
N TYR A 84 -16.40 8.30 10.20
CA TYR A 84 -16.51 8.32 8.73
C TYR A 84 -17.21 9.57 8.27
N SER A 85 -16.66 10.21 7.26
CA SER A 85 -17.28 11.32 6.55
C SER A 85 -17.04 11.15 5.05
N MET A 86 -17.84 11.81 4.26
CA MET A 86 -17.69 11.81 2.81
C MET A 86 -17.65 13.25 2.34
N ASP A 87 -16.65 13.57 1.55
CA ASP A 87 -16.49 14.84 0.88
C ASP A 87 -16.29 14.58 -0.62
N ASP A 88 -17.20 15.06 -1.45
CA ASP A 88 -17.29 14.87 -2.90
C ASP A 88 -16.87 13.46 -3.39
N GLU A 89 -15.60 13.21 -3.61
CA GLU A 89 -15.04 11.96 -4.13
C GLU A 89 -14.33 11.11 -3.09
N VAL A 90 -14.10 11.69 -1.91
CA VAL A 90 -13.27 11.11 -0.88
C VAL A 90 -14.14 10.58 0.25
N VAL A 91 -13.99 9.32 0.59
CA VAL A 91 -14.52 8.77 1.83
C VAL A 91 -13.41 8.87 2.88
N ASN A 92 -13.63 9.70 3.89
CA ASN A 92 -12.66 9.91 4.96
C ASN A 92 -12.93 8.94 6.12
N TYR A 93 -11.91 8.21 6.52
CA TYR A 93 -11.85 7.50 7.79
C TYR A 93 -10.94 8.28 8.73
N ASN A 94 -11.52 8.93 9.76
CA ASN A 94 -10.83 9.77 10.73
C ASN A 94 -10.14 8.88 11.80
N VAL A 95 -8.94 8.43 11.53
CA VAL A 95 -8.14 7.51 12.36
C VAL A 95 -7.81 8.15 13.72
N ALA A 96 -7.50 9.44 13.74
CA ALA A 96 -7.18 10.16 14.97
C ALA A 96 -8.35 10.21 15.98
N ASP A 97 -9.57 10.11 15.50
CA ASP A 97 -10.80 10.12 16.32
C ASP A 97 -11.30 8.69 16.64
N ASP A 98 -10.66 7.65 16.06
CA ASP A 98 -10.97 6.24 16.33
C ASP A 98 -10.07 5.69 17.44
N GLU A 99 -10.61 5.58 18.65
CA GLU A 99 -9.91 5.04 19.82
C GLU A 99 -9.49 3.56 19.64
N THR A 100 -10.09 2.85 18.67
CA THR A 100 -9.91 1.40 18.52
C THR A 100 -8.61 1.04 17.81
N VAL A 101 -8.05 1.95 17.03
CA VAL A 101 -6.79 1.72 16.28
C VAL A 101 -5.57 2.32 16.96
N LYS A 102 -5.74 2.94 18.12
CA LYS A 102 -4.61 3.51 18.87
C LYS A 102 -3.64 2.42 19.31
N GLY A 103 -2.36 2.66 19.05
CA GLY A 103 -1.29 1.70 19.35
C GLY A 103 -1.19 0.53 18.36
N LEU A 104 -2.01 0.52 17.30
CA LEU A 104 -1.92 -0.41 16.18
C LEU A 104 -1.06 0.18 15.06
N THR A 105 -0.90 -0.58 13.96
CA THR A 105 -0.17 -0.14 12.77
C THR A 105 -1.10 0.55 11.76
N ALA A 106 -0.52 1.20 10.76
CA ALA A 106 -1.27 1.75 9.63
C ALA A 106 -1.99 0.64 8.84
N LEU A 107 -1.40 -0.55 8.74
CA LEU A 107 -2.03 -1.70 8.10
C LEU A 107 -3.30 -2.11 8.84
N ASP A 108 -3.28 -2.14 10.17
CA ASP A 108 -4.45 -2.42 10.99
C ASP A 108 -5.51 -1.32 10.86
N ALA A 109 -5.08 -0.05 10.80
CA ALA A 109 -6.01 1.05 10.55
C ALA A 109 -6.66 0.95 9.15
N LEU A 110 -5.93 0.51 8.12
CA LEU A 110 -6.46 0.28 6.78
C LEU A 110 -7.53 -0.80 6.75
N GLN A 111 -7.41 -1.84 7.56
CA GLN A 111 -8.47 -2.86 7.68
C GLN A 111 -9.80 -2.26 8.10
N ASN A 112 -9.76 -1.13 8.78
CA ASN A 112 -10.95 -0.40 9.22
C ASN A 112 -11.46 0.64 8.20
N ALA A 113 -10.71 0.91 7.13
CA ALA A 113 -11.14 1.85 6.10
C ALA A 113 -12.30 1.28 5.26
N PRO A 114 -13.32 2.09 4.89
CA PRO A 114 -14.46 1.62 4.11
C PRO A 114 -14.02 1.09 2.73
N SER A 115 -14.58 -0.06 2.32
CA SER A 115 -14.33 -0.71 1.03
C SER A 115 -12.87 -1.17 0.81
N VAL A 116 -12.01 -1.10 1.81
CA VAL A 116 -10.65 -1.63 1.80
C VAL A 116 -10.66 -3.00 2.46
N GLU A 117 -10.07 -3.95 1.79
CA GLU A 117 -9.88 -5.32 2.29
C GLU A 117 -8.37 -5.56 2.38
N VAL A 118 -7.91 -5.96 3.54
CA VAL A 118 -6.52 -6.38 3.75
C VAL A 118 -6.54 -7.84 4.11
N ASP A 119 -5.91 -8.66 3.28
CA ASP A 119 -5.81 -10.08 3.57
C ASP A 119 -4.74 -10.35 4.64
N ILE A 120 -4.65 -11.58 5.06
CA ILE A 120 -3.70 -11.99 6.11
C ILE A 120 -2.24 -11.93 5.63
N GLU A 121 -2.02 -11.97 4.33
CA GLU A 121 -0.71 -11.79 3.72
C GLU A 121 -0.33 -10.29 3.65
N GLY A 122 -1.27 -9.39 4.01
CA GLY A 122 -1.12 -7.94 3.96
C GLY A 122 -1.36 -7.36 2.58
N ASN A 123 -1.91 -8.16 1.64
CA ASN A 123 -2.31 -7.62 0.35
C ASN A 123 -3.57 -6.79 0.52
N ILE A 124 -3.55 -5.61 -0.08
CA ILE A 124 -4.67 -4.68 -0.01
C ILE A 124 -5.48 -4.85 -1.27
N THR A 125 -6.78 -5.05 -1.11
CA THR A 125 -7.73 -5.07 -2.21
C THR A 125 -8.87 -4.08 -1.95
N MET A 126 -9.43 -3.56 -3.02
CA MET A 126 -10.63 -2.75 -2.97
C MET A 126 -11.64 -3.34 -3.96
N ARG A 127 -12.78 -3.79 -3.46
CA ARG A 127 -13.79 -4.45 -4.31
C ARG A 127 -13.25 -5.67 -5.07
N GLY A 128 -12.29 -6.38 -4.46
CA GLY A 128 -11.60 -7.51 -5.08
C GLY A 128 -10.64 -7.11 -6.21
N SER A 129 -10.37 -5.81 -6.43
CA SER A 129 -9.31 -5.33 -7.31
C SER A 129 -8.04 -5.13 -6.51
N THR A 130 -6.90 -5.58 -7.04
CA THR A 130 -5.56 -5.31 -6.51
C THR A 130 -4.93 -4.05 -7.10
N ASN A 131 -5.61 -3.41 -8.08
CA ASN A 131 -5.13 -2.17 -8.69
C ASN A 131 -5.42 -0.98 -7.76
N ILE A 132 -4.57 -0.81 -6.77
CA ILE A 132 -4.68 0.21 -5.73
C ILE A 132 -3.34 0.92 -5.61
N GLU A 133 -3.37 2.24 -5.60
CA GLU A 133 -2.24 3.06 -5.19
C GLU A 133 -2.40 3.54 -3.75
N ILE A 134 -1.40 3.31 -2.95
CA ILE A 134 -1.30 3.89 -1.61
C ILE A 134 -0.56 5.22 -1.71
N TRP A 135 -1.19 6.26 -1.22
CA TRP A 135 -0.64 7.60 -1.16
C TRP A 135 -0.37 8.01 0.29
N ILE A 136 0.61 8.86 0.48
CA ILE A 136 0.91 9.46 1.78
C ILE A 136 0.93 10.97 1.62
N ASN A 137 0.07 11.66 2.39
CA ASN A 137 -0.09 13.11 2.33
C ASN A 137 -0.36 13.65 0.91
N GLY A 138 -1.09 12.86 0.10
CA GLY A 138 -1.43 13.23 -1.28
C GLY A 138 -0.41 12.81 -2.34
N TYR A 139 0.60 12.02 -1.99
CA TYR A 139 1.66 11.59 -2.90
C TYR A 139 1.68 10.07 -3.05
N PRO A 140 1.75 9.55 -4.29
CA PRO A 140 1.80 8.13 -4.54
C PRO A 140 3.08 7.50 -3.98
N THR A 141 2.95 6.34 -3.35
CA THR A 141 4.10 5.60 -2.83
C THR A 141 4.69 4.65 -3.86
N HIS A 142 3.94 4.29 -4.90
CA HIS A 142 4.28 3.26 -5.89
C HIS A 142 4.74 1.93 -5.26
N MET A 143 4.42 1.73 -3.99
CA MET A 143 4.69 0.49 -3.26
C MET A 143 3.61 -0.54 -3.55
N ASN A 144 4.00 -1.79 -3.67
CA ASN A 144 3.09 -2.92 -3.83
C ASN A 144 3.56 -4.14 -3.03
N GLY A 145 2.67 -5.11 -2.88
CA GLY A 145 2.96 -6.40 -2.26
C GLY A 145 3.65 -6.28 -0.89
N ASN A 146 4.68 -7.06 -0.68
CA ASN A 146 5.40 -7.14 0.59
C ASN A 146 6.06 -5.82 1.04
N THR A 147 6.50 -5.00 0.10
CA THR A 147 7.11 -3.69 0.39
C THR A 147 6.12 -2.76 1.05
N LEU A 148 4.92 -2.68 0.49
CA LEU A 148 3.82 -1.88 1.03
C LEU A 148 3.39 -2.39 2.41
N LYS A 149 3.22 -3.70 2.55
CA LYS A 149 2.87 -4.34 3.84
C LYS A 149 3.83 -3.92 4.93
N VAL A 150 5.12 -4.14 4.71
CA VAL A 150 6.16 -3.85 5.71
C VAL A 150 6.19 -2.36 6.07
N TYR A 151 6.02 -1.48 5.09
CA TYR A 151 5.93 -0.06 5.35
C TYR A 151 4.72 0.27 6.24
N LEU A 152 3.53 -0.25 5.91
CA LEU A 152 2.31 0.01 6.67
C LEU A 152 2.34 -0.61 8.08
N GLU A 153 2.99 -1.75 8.25
CA GLU A 153 3.26 -2.34 9.58
C GLU A 153 4.23 -1.50 10.41
N SER A 154 5.15 -0.77 9.76
CA SER A 154 6.11 0.09 10.45
C SER A 154 5.54 1.46 10.85
N LEU A 155 4.47 1.91 10.21
CA LEU A 155 3.83 3.20 10.47
C LEU A 155 2.77 3.04 11.58
N PRO A 156 2.92 3.73 12.73
CA PRO A 156 1.92 3.68 13.80
C PRO A 156 0.60 4.35 13.38
N ALA A 157 -0.54 3.75 13.71
CA ALA A 157 -1.85 4.36 13.47
C ALA A 157 -2.02 5.70 14.19
N ASP A 158 -1.36 5.88 15.35
CA ASP A 158 -1.36 7.15 16.10
C ASP A 158 -0.73 8.33 15.32
N ALA A 159 0.10 8.04 14.32
CA ALA A 159 0.68 9.05 13.44
C ALA A 159 -0.27 9.48 12.29
N ILE A 160 -1.43 8.84 12.16
CA ILE A 160 -2.40 9.09 11.08
C ILE A 160 -3.50 10.02 11.58
N ASP A 161 -3.82 11.07 10.83
CA ASP A 161 -5.02 11.90 11.07
C ASP A 161 -6.26 11.21 10.48
N ARG A 162 -6.18 10.82 9.21
CA ARG A 162 -7.25 10.15 8.49
C ARG A 162 -6.72 9.32 7.31
N ILE A 163 -7.54 8.40 6.86
CA ILE A 163 -7.36 7.65 5.62
C ILE A 163 -8.46 8.08 4.66
N GLU A 164 -8.05 8.53 3.49
CA GLU A 164 -8.92 8.97 2.41
C GLU A 164 -9.04 7.86 1.37
N VAL A 165 -10.24 7.37 1.14
CA VAL A 165 -10.52 6.31 0.17
C VAL A 165 -11.19 6.92 -1.05
N ILE A 166 -10.51 6.87 -2.20
CA ILE A 166 -10.98 7.41 -3.48
C ILE A 166 -11.19 6.24 -4.43
N LYS A 167 -12.44 5.82 -4.53
CA LYS A 167 -12.81 4.61 -5.28
C LYS A 167 -12.67 4.78 -6.80
N ASN A 168 -12.98 5.96 -7.29
CA ASN A 168 -12.89 6.35 -8.70
C ASN A 168 -12.22 7.71 -8.77
N PRO A 169 -10.88 7.74 -8.86
CA PRO A 169 -10.15 8.99 -8.96
C PRO A 169 -10.57 9.79 -10.18
N SER A 170 -10.80 11.09 -10.01
CA SER A 170 -11.01 11.99 -11.13
C SER A 170 -9.70 12.26 -11.87
N ALA A 171 -9.77 12.93 -13.02
CA ALA A 171 -8.60 13.22 -13.85
C ALA A 171 -7.50 14.04 -13.15
N LYS A 172 -7.82 14.72 -12.04
CA LYS A 172 -6.84 15.47 -11.22
C LYS A 172 -5.85 14.54 -10.51
N TYR A 173 -6.23 13.30 -10.21
CA TYR A 173 -5.32 12.32 -9.65
C TYR A 173 -4.52 11.66 -10.76
N MET A 174 -3.21 11.64 -10.60
CA MET A 174 -2.30 11.13 -11.63
C MET A 174 -2.13 9.61 -11.56
N VAL A 175 -3.21 8.86 -11.44
CA VAL A 175 -3.16 7.41 -11.31
C VAL A 175 -3.46 6.69 -12.61
N GLU A 176 -2.94 5.48 -12.71
CA GLU A 176 -3.29 4.54 -13.76
C GLU A 176 -4.77 4.13 -13.68
N GLU A 177 -5.25 3.56 -14.72
CA GLU A 177 -6.66 3.32 -14.95
C GLU A 177 -7.23 2.14 -14.19
N GLY A 178 -8.49 2.30 -13.72
CA GLY A 178 -9.10 1.31 -12.84
C GLY A 178 -8.41 1.25 -11.49
N CYS A 179 -7.41 2.10 -11.26
CA CYS A 179 -6.72 2.23 -10.00
C CYS A 179 -7.61 2.94 -8.98
N HIS A 180 -7.61 2.44 -7.78
CA HIS A 180 -8.21 3.08 -6.62
C HIS A 180 -7.11 3.74 -5.80
N ILE A 181 -7.41 4.86 -5.13
CA ILE A 181 -6.43 5.53 -4.29
C ILE A 181 -6.82 5.36 -2.82
N ILE A 182 -5.83 5.03 -2.00
CA ILE A 182 -5.94 5.10 -0.55
C ILE A 182 -4.85 6.07 -0.07
N ASN A 183 -5.26 7.27 0.35
CA ASN A 183 -4.34 8.29 0.81
C ASN A 183 -4.30 8.33 2.34
N ILE A 184 -3.14 8.08 2.92
CA ILE A 184 -2.89 8.13 4.35
C ILE A 184 -2.40 9.53 4.69
N VAL A 185 -3.24 10.31 5.38
CA VAL A 185 -2.91 11.66 5.81
C VAL A 185 -2.39 11.61 7.23
N THR A 186 -1.14 12.03 7.42
CA THR A 186 -0.52 12.05 8.73
C THR A 186 -0.99 13.24 9.58
N SER A 187 -0.96 13.09 10.89
CA SER A 187 -1.52 14.07 11.82
C SER A 187 -0.76 15.41 11.83
N THR A 188 -1.49 16.52 11.64
CA THR A 188 -0.94 17.90 11.64
C THR A 188 -1.39 18.76 12.84
N LYS A 189 -2.18 18.22 13.78
CA LYS A 189 -2.91 18.99 14.82
C LYS A 189 -2.11 19.33 16.07
N ILE A 190 -0.83 19.12 16.06
CA ILE A 190 0.01 19.34 17.23
C ILE A 190 0.63 20.74 17.14
N ARG A 191 0.39 21.60 18.13
CA ARG A 191 1.00 22.94 18.21
C ARG A 191 2.03 22.96 19.34
N ASN A 192 3.26 23.44 19.06
CA ASN A 192 4.37 23.53 20.01
C ASN A 192 4.62 22.24 20.82
N SER A 193 4.73 21.12 20.15
CA SER A 193 4.89 19.81 20.76
C SER A 193 6.22 19.19 20.40
N HIS A 194 6.83 18.57 21.36
CA HIS A 194 7.93 17.63 21.14
C HIS A 194 7.53 16.29 21.79
N PHE A 195 7.68 15.25 21.03
CA PHE A 195 7.19 13.94 21.43
C PHE A 195 8.16 12.86 20.99
N LEU A 196 8.65 12.09 21.94
CA LEU A 196 9.55 10.98 21.71
C LEU A 196 8.83 9.69 22.09
N SER A 197 8.78 8.74 21.16
CA SER A 197 8.17 7.44 21.36
C SER A 197 9.18 6.34 21.10
N PHE A 198 9.13 5.28 21.91
CA PHE A 198 9.87 4.05 21.73
C PHE A 198 8.89 2.89 21.72
N GLY A 199 9.08 1.99 20.79
CA GLY A 199 8.31 0.76 20.74
C GLY A 199 9.18 -0.46 20.68
N LEU A 200 8.69 -1.54 21.25
CA LEU A 200 9.27 -2.88 21.17
C LEU A 200 8.15 -3.87 20.95
N GLY A 201 8.22 -4.65 19.90
CA GLY A 201 7.32 -5.77 19.62
C GLY A 201 8.08 -7.08 19.57
N GLY A 202 7.40 -8.16 19.94
CA GLY A 202 7.87 -9.52 19.77
C GLY A 202 6.69 -10.46 19.60
N SER A 203 6.90 -11.65 19.04
CA SER A 203 5.84 -12.63 18.88
C SER A 203 6.23 -14.01 19.41
N ASN A 204 5.27 -14.95 19.39
CA ASN A 204 5.49 -16.35 19.70
C ASN A 204 6.49 -17.06 18.78
N ARG A 205 6.91 -16.40 17.70
CA ARG A 205 8.05 -16.77 16.85
C ARG A 205 9.22 -15.85 17.14
N PRO A 206 10.46 -16.22 16.82
CA PRO A 206 11.62 -15.36 17.08
C PRO A 206 11.59 -14.12 16.19
N SER A 207 10.67 -13.20 16.47
CA SER A 207 10.52 -11.91 15.79
C SER A 207 10.67 -10.78 16.81
N PHE A 208 11.23 -9.65 16.35
CA PHE A 208 11.37 -8.45 17.16
C PHE A 208 11.15 -7.23 16.27
N SER A 209 10.65 -6.14 16.86
CA SER A 209 10.38 -4.91 16.14
C SER A 209 10.60 -3.67 17.02
N PRO A 210 11.87 -3.32 17.35
CA PRO A 210 12.18 -2.07 18.01
C PRO A 210 12.04 -0.89 17.05
N TRP A 211 11.51 0.23 17.55
CA TRP A 211 11.43 1.46 16.80
C TRP A 211 11.50 2.69 17.71
N VAL A 212 11.89 3.81 17.13
CA VAL A 212 11.87 5.12 17.77
C VAL A 212 11.28 6.14 16.81
N SER A 213 10.46 7.04 17.34
CA SER A 213 9.89 8.16 16.59
C SER A 213 10.01 9.45 17.40
N TYR A 214 10.42 10.52 16.71
CA TYR A 214 10.49 11.85 17.27
C TYR A 214 9.66 12.80 16.43
N VAL A 215 8.74 13.51 17.06
CA VAL A 215 7.89 14.54 16.45
C VAL A 215 8.20 15.88 17.10
N LEU A 216 8.51 16.86 16.28
CA LEU A 216 8.63 18.27 16.67
C LEU A 216 7.66 19.09 15.84
N LYS A 217 6.86 19.90 16.49
CA LYS A 217 5.97 20.85 15.84
C LYS A 217 5.99 22.18 16.56
N ASN A 218 6.16 23.23 15.81
CA ASN A 218 5.93 24.61 16.25
C ASN A 218 5.00 25.34 15.25
N GLU A 219 4.85 26.64 15.37
CA GLU A 219 3.93 27.42 14.53
C GLU A 219 4.23 27.31 13.03
N LYS A 220 5.51 27.25 12.63
CA LYS A 220 5.94 27.23 11.24
C LYS A 220 6.53 25.89 10.79
N LEU A 221 7.04 25.10 11.71
CA LEU A 221 7.76 23.87 11.42
C LEU A 221 7.05 22.67 12.03
N SER A 222 6.80 21.65 11.23
CA SER A 222 6.40 20.33 11.69
C SER A 222 7.38 19.30 11.11
N THR A 223 8.00 18.52 11.98
CA THR A 223 8.89 17.44 11.54
C THR A 223 8.65 16.17 12.33
N ASN A 224 8.80 15.05 11.64
CA ASN A 224 8.72 13.72 12.21
C ASN A 224 9.87 12.87 11.66
N VAL A 225 10.58 12.21 12.56
CA VAL A 225 11.61 11.21 12.21
C VAL A 225 11.18 9.89 12.81
N TYR A 226 11.21 8.84 12.02
CA TYR A 226 10.95 7.47 12.44
C TYR A 226 12.11 6.57 12.02
N LEU A 227 12.59 5.76 12.94
CA LEU A 227 13.58 4.71 12.72
C LEU A 227 13.06 3.42 13.34
N GLY A 228 12.99 2.36 12.53
CA GLY A 228 12.54 1.05 12.97
C GLY A 228 13.35 -0.07 12.36
N VAL A 229 13.46 -1.17 13.09
CA VAL A 229 14.01 -2.44 12.61
C VAL A 229 13.05 -3.54 13.01
N SER A 230 12.77 -4.47 12.10
CA SER A 230 11.94 -5.64 12.42
C SER A 230 12.53 -6.90 11.83
N SER A 231 12.26 -8.02 12.48
CA SER A 231 12.54 -9.37 11.98
C SER A 231 11.23 -10.14 11.88
N THR A 232 11.02 -10.80 10.74
CA THR A 232 9.78 -11.54 10.48
C THR A 232 10.12 -12.86 9.78
N PRO A 233 10.30 -13.95 10.55
CA PRO A 233 10.44 -15.29 9.96
C PRO A 233 9.08 -15.78 9.45
N THR A 234 9.09 -16.40 8.27
CA THR A 234 7.90 -17.01 7.67
C THR A 234 8.17 -18.43 7.25
N HIS A 235 7.21 -19.31 7.49
CA HIS A 235 7.20 -20.68 7.01
C HIS A 235 5.96 -20.89 6.14
N ARG A 236 6.13 -21.41 4.92
CA ARG A 236 5.06 -21.67 3.97
C ARG A 236 5.26 -23.02 3.31
N THR A 237 4.19 -23.80 3.28
CA THR A 237 4.11 -25.03 2.48
C THR A 237 3.15 -24.83 1.32
N GLU A 238 3.48 -25.40 0.17
CA GLU A 238 2.66 -25.34 -1.04
C GLU A 238 2.65 -26.70 -1.71
N GLN A 239 1.49 -27.11 -2.21
CA GLN A 239 1.32 -28.28 -3.02
C GLN A 239 0.54 -27.90 -4.26
N SER A 240 0.99 -28.36 -5.41
CA SER A 240 0.29 -28.14 -6.68
C SER A 240 0.31 -29.40 -7.55
N SER A 241 -0.77 -29.55 -8.30
CA SER A 241 -0.90 -30.57 -9.33
C SER A 241 -1.30 -29.88 -10.62
N SER A 242 -0.69 -30.24 -11.73
CA SER A 242 -0.96 -29.68 -13.05
C SER A 242 -1.06 -30.79 -14.11
N ILE A 243 -1.99 -30.63 -15.03
CA ILE A 243 -2.21 -31.51 -16.18
C ILE A 243 -2.12 -30.67 -17.43
N PHE A 244 -1.17 -30.98 -18.29
CA PHE A 244 -0.97 -30.33 -19.58
C PHE A 244 -1.70 -31.09 -20.66
N ARG A 245 -2.37 -30.37 -21.58
CA ARG A 245 -3.20 -30.92 -22.63
C ARG A 245 -2.91 -30.26 -23.97
N GLN A 246 -3.21 -30.97 -25.05
CA GLN A 246 -3.22 -30.44 -26.42
C GLN A 246 -4.54 -30.79 -27.11
N ASP A 247 -4.83 -30.16 -28.25
CA ASP A 247 -5.97 -30.52 -29.07
C ASP A 247 -5.79 -31.94 -29.63
N GLY A 248 -6.76 -32.82 -29.40
CA GLY A 248 -6.82 -34.18 -29.89
C GLY A 248 -7.96 -34.38 -30.89
N THR A 249 -8.09 -35.57 -31.45
CA THR A 249 -9.13 -35.91 -32.46
C THR A 249 -10.55 -35.94 -31.88
N GLU A 250 -10.70 -36.24 -30.60
CA GLU A 250 -11.98 -36.35 -29.90
C GLU A 250 -12.05 -35.45 -28.62
N GLY A 251 -11.27 -34.37 -28.60
CA GLY A 251 -11.18 -33.47 -27.44
C GLY A 251 -9.73 -33.13 -27.11
N PHE A 252 -9.38 -33.09 -25.82
CA PHE A 252 -8.04 -32.78 -25.35
C PHE A 252 -7.28 -34.04 -24.94
N ASP A 253 -6.10 -34.25 -25.52
CA ASP A 253 -5.17 -35.31 -25.10
C ASP A 253 -4.26 -34.79 -23.97
N THR A 254 -4.07 -35.60 -22.94
CA THR A 254 -3.10 -35.30 -21.88
C THR A 254 -1.68 -35.54 -22.37
N THR A 255 -0.84 -34.52 -22.37
CA THR A 255 0.56 -34.62 -22.81
C THR A 255 1.52 -34.86 -21.65
N ALA A 256 1.25 -34.21 -20.50
CA ALA A 256 2.07 -34.34 -19.31
C ALA A 256 1.24 -34.05 -18.05
N SER A 257 1.75 -34.52 -16.91
CA SER A 257 1.26 -34.10 -15.60
C SER A 257 2.40 -33.91 -14.63
N SER A 258 2.21 -33.02 -13.62
CA SER A 258 3.18 -32.80 -12.57
C SER A 258 2.51 -32.64 -11.22
N ASN A 259 3.16 -33.18 -10.17
CA ASN A 259 2.83 -32.91 -8.79
C ASN A 259 4.04 -32.25 -8.12
N THR A 260 3.83 -31.12 -7.48
CA THR A 260 4.90 -30.36 -6.85
C THR A 260 4.57 -30.09 -5.39
N ALA A 261 5.53 -30.35 -4.51
CA ALA A 261 5.47 -29.97 -3.10
C ALA A 261 6.63 -29.02 -2.79
N THR A 262 6.36 -27.90 -2.19
CA THR A 262 7.36 -26.88 -1.85
C THR A 262 7.26 -26.49 -0.39
N GLU A 263 8.39 -26.44 0.28
CA GLU A 263 8.56 -25.88 1.61
C GLU A 263 9.48 -24.66 1.54
N ASN A 264 9.03 -23.55 2.06
CA ASN A 264 9.77 -22.28 2.07
C ASN A 264 9.95 -21.79 3.50
N ASN A 265 11.18 -21.53 3.88
CA ASN A 265 11.57 -20.85 5.11
C ASN A 265 12.25 -19.53 4.74
N THR A 266 11.77 -18.42 5.27
CA THR A 266 12.31 -17.10 4.95
C THR A 266 12.56 -16.33 6.24
N ASP A 267 13.80 -15.90 6.43
CA ASP A 267 14.20 -14.95 7.46
C ASP A 267 14.37 -13.58 6.83
N ARG A 268 13.53 -12.63 7.22
CA ARG A 268 13.55 -11.27 6.70
C ARG A 268 13.83 -10.28 7.81
N TYR A 269 14.74 -9.36 7.53
CA TYR A 269 14.97 -8.19 8.35
C TYR A 269 14.53 -6.95 7.58
N THR A 270 13.93 -5.99 8.26
CA THR A 270 13.48 -4.74 7.67
C THR A 270 14.04 -3.59 8.45
N GLY A 271 14.76 -2.69 7.78
CA GLY A 271 15.17 -1.41 8.33
C GLY A 271 14.36 -0.29 7.67
N THR A 272 13.76 0.59 8.46
CA THR A 272 12.95 1.72 7.98
C THR A 272 13.45 3.02 8.56
N LEU A 273 13.70 4.01 7.69
CA LEU A 273 13.92 5.40 8.04
C LEU A 273 12.90 6.25 7.30
N ALA A 274 12.04 6.97 8.03
CA ALA A 274 11.13 7.94 7.46
C ALA A 274 11.37 9.31 8.05
N TYR A 275 11.33 10.34 7.20
CA TYR A 275 11.48 11.73 7.57
C TYR A 275 10.40 12.57 6.89
N ASN A 276 9.69 13.34 7.67
CA ASN A 276 8.69 14.29 7.18
C ASN A 276 9.03 15.69 7.71
N LEU A 277 9.02 16.67 6.83
CA LEU A 277 9.21 18.07 7.12
C LEU A 277 8.12 18.88 6.43
N SER A 278 7.40 19.71 7.19
CA SER A 278 6.51 20.73 6.65
C SER A 278 6.90 22.07 7.24
N TYR A 279 7.19 23.03 6.38
CA TYR A 279 7.64 24.36 6.76
C TYR A 279 6.79 25.42 6.09
N GLN A 280 6.09 26.22 6.89
CA GLN A 280 5.36 27.37 6.43
C GLN A 280 6.33 28.56 6.32
N ILE A 281 6.76 28.88 5.09
CA ILE A 281 7.67 29.98 4.82
C ILE A 281 7.02 31.29 5.25
N ASP A 282 5.79 31.50 4.75
CA ASP A 282 4.91 32.62 5.08
C ASP A 282 3.43 32.18 4.96
N SER A 283 2.48 33.13 5.05
CA SER A 283 1.04 32.84 4.97
C SER A 283 0.60 32.27 3.62
N MET A 284 1.37 32.53 2.56
CA MET A 284 1.05 32.15 1.19
C MET A 284 1.89 30.97 0.69
N ASN A 285 3.01 30.66 1.32
CA ASN A 285 3.97 29.67 0.84
C ASN A 285 4.21 28.56 1.86
N ASP A 286 3.90 27.34 1.48
CA ASP A 286 4.17 26.14 2.23
C ASP A 286 5.20 25.27 1.47
N LEU A 287 6.22 24.78 2.18
CA LEU A 287 7.20 23.83 1.67
C LEU A 287 7.08 22.53 2.46
N SER A 288 7.02 21.41 1.78
CA SER A 288 7.03 20.10 2.42
C SER A 288 8.07 19.18 1.78
N PHE A 289 8.71 18.41 2.62
CA PHE A 289 9.62 17.35 2.22
C PHE A 289 9.23 16.06 2.94
N PHE A 290 9.15 14.96 2.19
CA PHE A 290 9.01 13.61 2.72
C PHE A 290 10.12 12.74 2.15
N GLY A 291 10.79 11.99 3.02
CA GLY A 291 11.81 11.00 2.65
C GLY A 291 11.52 9.68 3.32
N LEU A 292 11.67 8.59 2.59
CA LEU A 292 11.55 7.23 3.10
C LEU A 292 12.68 6.38 2.52
N ALA A 293 13.35 5.63 3.38
CA ALA A 293 14.29 4.58 2.98
C ALA A 293 13.94 3.30 3.74
N VAL A 294 13.73 2.22 3.01
CA VAL A 294 13.41 0.90 3.58
C VAL A 294 14.34 -0.14 2.98
N THR A 295 14.97 -0.93 3.82
CA THR A 295 15.82 -2.05 3.41
C THR A 295 15.21 -3.37 3.83
N PHE A 296 15.30 -4.39 2.97
CA PHE A 296 14.75 -5.73 3.23
C PHE A 296 15.78 -6.80 2.90
N PRO A 297 16.85 -6.97 3.67
CA PRO A 297 17.66 -8.17 3.53
C PRO A 297 16.85 -9.40 3.97
N ALA A 298 16.91 -10.44 3.15
CA ALA A 298 16.23 -11.70 3.43
C ALA A 298 17.11 -12.89 3.04
N THR A 299 17.05 -13.94 3.83
CA THR A 299 17.57 -15.26 3.46
C THR A 299 16.39 -16.22 3.32
N LYS A 300 16.31 -16.91 2.20
CA LYS A 300 15.26 -17.85 1.91
C LYS A 300 15.86 -19.21 1.59
N HIS A 301 15.33 -20.24 2.26
CA HIS A 301 15.58 -21.63 1.96
C HIS A 301 14.31 -22.25 1.42
N SER A 302 14.40 -22.88 0.26
CA SER A 302 13.26 -23.53 -0.40
C SER A 302 13.64 -24.94 -0.82
N LEU A 303 12.82 -25.89 -0.43
CA LEU A 303 12.90 -27.26 -0.89
C LEU A 303 11.64 -27.57 -1.72
N THR A 304 11.84 -27.97 -2.97
CA THR A 304 10.75 -28.30 -3.89
C THR A 304 10.99 -29.68 -4.47
N THR A 305 10.03 -30.57 -4.31
CA THR A 305 10.02 -31.90 -4.96
C THR A 305 8.93 -31.91 -6.01
N THR A 306 9.25 -32.35 -7.22
CA THR A 306 8.32 -32.43 -8.34
C THR A 306 8.38 -33.80 -8.96
N ASP A 307 7.22 -34.47 -9.04
CA ASP A 307 7.01 -35.66 -9.83
C ASP A 307 6.48 -35.23 -11.19
N GLN A 308 7.12 -35.67 -12.26
CA GLN A 308 6.80 -35.29 -13.63
C GLN A 308 6.55 -36.51 -14.48
N TRP A 309 5.40 -36.56 -15.14
CA TRP A 309 5.01 -37.58 -16.11
C TRP A 309 4.82 -36.96 -17.49
N TYR A 310 5.41 -37.54 -18.50
CA TYR A 310 5.11 -37.28 -19.92
C TYR A 310 4.45 -38.51 -20.52
N TYR A 311 3.38 -38.29 -21.26
CA TYR A 311 2.61 -39.35 -21.93
C TYR A 311 2.85 -39.35 -23.44
N LEU A 312 3.18 -38.19 -24.00
CA LEU A 312 3.40 -37.98 -25.43
C LEU A 312 4.67 -37.12 -25.62
N PRO A 313 5.50 -37.37 -26.66
CA PRO A 313 5.40 -38.44 -27.64
C PRO A 313 5.90 -39.78 -27.11
N GLN A 314 6.54 -39.83 -25.97
CA GLN A 314 7.10 -41.02 -25.33
C GLN A 314 6.87 -40.98 -23.83
N MET A 315 6.55 -42.14 -23.22
CA MET A 315 6.35 -42.24 -21.79
C MET A 315 7.66 -42.03 -21.05
N LEU A 316 7.65 -41.05 -20.13
CA LEU A 316 8.79 -40.70 -19.30
C LEU A 316 8.27 -40.28 -17.92
N TYR A 317 8.77 -40.92 -16.87
CA TYR A 317 8.47 -40.56 -15.50
C TYR A 317 9.73 -40.36 -14.68
N TYR A 318 9.86 -39.19 -14.09
CA TYR A 318 10.96 -38.85 -13.20
C TYR A 318 10.51 -37.93 -12.06
N THR A 319 11.27 -37.97 -10.99
CA THR A 319 11.16 -37.03 -9.89
C THR A 319 12.41 -36.13 -9.86
N TYR A 320 12.24 -34.86 -9.56
CA TYR A 320 13.40 -34.04 -9.26
C TYR A 320 13.17 -33.23 -7.99
N THR A 321 14.26 -32.96 -7.27
CA THR A 321 14.28 -32.16 -6.07
C THR A 321 15.12 -30.91 -6.31
N ASN A 322 14.53 -29.74 -6.08
CA ASN A 322 15.23 -28.46 -6.08
C ASN A 322 15.52 -28.06 -4.63
N SER A 323 16.76 -27.90 -4.28
CA SER A 323 17.20 -27.22 -3.09
C SER A 323 17.70 -25.82 -3.47
N GLN A 324 17.10 -24.80 -2.90
CA GLN A 324 17.40 -23.43 -3.23
C GLN A 324 17.71 -22.62 -1.96
N GLU A 325 18.83 -21.93 -1.99
CA GLU A 325 19.15 -20.85 -1.04
C GLU A 325 19.20 -19.54 -1.79
N SER A 326 18.52 -18.50 -1.29
CA SER A 326 18.65 -17.15 -1.82
C SER A 326 18.96 -16.15 -0.73
N ARG A 327 19.79 -15.17 -1.09
CA ARG A 327 20.14 -14.00 -0.30
C ARG A 327 19.73 -12.77 -1.08
N ASP A 328 18.69 -12.13 -0.57
CA ASP A 328 18.08 -10.98 -1.21
C ASP A 328 18.44 -9.72 -0.44
N PHE A 329 18.84 -8.68 -1.12
CA PHE A 329 18.93 -7.34 -0.59
C PHE A 329 18.05 -6.41 -1.41
N ASN A 330 17.10 -5.77 -0.77
CA ASN A 330 16.22 -4.80 -1.40
C ASN A 330 16.34 -3.47 -0.67
N LEU A 331 16.42 -2.39 -1.43
CA LEU A 331 16.39 -1.02 -0.96
C LEU A 331 15.30 -0.28 -1.73
N MET A 332 14.39 0.33 -1.00
CA MET A 332 13.42 1.28 -1.53
C MET A 332 13.72 2.66 -0.96
N GLY A 333 13.81 3.62 -1.84
CA GLY A 333 13.98 5.03 -1.50
C GLY A 333 12.86 5.86 -2.13
N MET A 334 12.34 6.82 -1.37
CA MET A 334 11.41 7.83 -1.89
C MET A 334 11.80 9.19 -1.34
N ALA A 335 11.75 10.20 -2.20
CA ALA A 335 11.92 11.59 -1.83
C ALA A 335 10.85 12.42 -2.52
N ASN A 336 10.15 13.23 -1.76
CA ASN A 336 9.12 14.14 -2.26
C ASN A 336 9.40 15.53 -1.74
N LEU A 337 9.53 16.48 -2.65
CA LEU A 337 9.62 17.91 -2.35
C LEU A 337 8.44 18.62 -3.00
N SER A 338 7.58 19.24 -2.21
CA SER A 338 6.43 19.97 -2.69
C SER A 338 6.44 21.40 -2.19
N TRP A 339 6.25 22.33 -3.11
CA TRP A 339 6.01 23.73 -2.82
C TRP A 339 4.59 24.10 -3.23
N LYS A 340 3.86 24.73 -2.30
CA LYS A 340 2.51 25.23 -2.54
C LYS A 340 2.45 26.72 -2.32
N HIS A 341 2.04 27.43 -3.35
CA HIS A 341 1.76 28.86 -3.32
C HIS A 341 0.25 29.11 -3.31
N LYS A 342 -0.24 29.87 -2.34
CA LYS A 342 -1.62 30.36 -2.25
C LYS A 342 -1.68 31.78 -2.77
N PHE A 343 -2.45 32.03 -3.81
CA PHE A 343 -2.67 33.38 -4.33
C PHE A 343 -3.65 34.18 -3.49
N ASP A 344 -4.55 33.45 -2.79
CA ASP A 344 -5.57 33.98 -1.90
C ASP A 344 -5.96 32.95 -0.81
N ASN A 345 -6.92 33.32 0.03
CA ASN A 345 -7.49 32.43 1.07
C ASN A 345 -8.74 31.65 0.55
N GLU A 346 -9.15 31.83 -0.69
CA GLU A 346 -10.37 31.27 -1.28
C GLU A 346 -10.13 29.95 -2.02
N GLY A 347 -8.88 29.47 -2.01
CA GLY A 347 -8.50 28.18 -2.63
C GLY A 347 -7.75 28.31 -3.94
N HIS A 348 -7.44 29.52 -4.42
CA HIS A 348 -6.59 29.76 -5.57
C HIS A 348 -5.13 29.44 -5.22
N ASN A 349 -4.59 28.37 -5.80
CA ASN A 349 -3.25 27.91 -5.47
C ASN A 349 -2.55 27.22 -6.64
N LEU A 350 -1.22 27.20 -6.56
CA LEU A 350 -0.32 26.43 -7.42
C LEU A 350 0.51 25.51 -6.53
N SER A 351 0.54 24.22 -6.84
CA SER A 351 1.41 23.25 -6.22
C SER A 351 2.41 22.72 -7.24
N VAL A 352 3.69 22.75 -6.92
CA VAL A 352 4.75 22.14 -7.72
C VAL A 352 5.42 21.06 -6.90
N THR A 353 5.51 19.87 -7.48
CA THR A 353 6.03 18.69 -6.78
C THR A 353 7.11 18.04 -7.60
N LEU A 354 8.22 17.74 -6.94
CA LEU A 354 9.29 16.87 -7.42
C LEU A 354 9.28 15.60 -6.56
N TYR A 355 9.05 14.47 -7.18
CA TYR A 355 9.00 13.18 -6.51
C TYR A 355 9.94 12.20 -7.18
N ASP A 356 10.81 11.57 -6.40
CA ASP A 356 11.73 10.52 -6.84
C ASP A 356 11.39 9.21 -6.11
N ASN A 357 11.40 8.12 -6.86
CA ASN A 357 11.18 6.76 -6.35
C ASN A 357 12.24 5.83 -6.90
N LEU A 358 13.05 5.28 -6.00
CA LEU A 358 14.10 4.33 -6.29
C LEU A 358 13.77 2.98 -5.66
N ASN A 359 13.71 1.93 -6.48
CA ASN A 359 13.70 0.55 -6.02
C ASN A 359 14.94 -0.15 -6.56
N TYR A 360 15.74 -0.65 -5.66
CA TYR A 360 16.94 -1.43 -5.97
C TYR A 360 16.82 -2.80 -5.34
N SER A 361 17.03 -3.84 -6.11
CA SER A 361 17.14 -5.21 -5.62
C SER A 361 18.40 -5.87 -6.15
N HIS A 362 19.01 -6.64 -5.29
CA HIS A 362 20.11 -7.53 -5.63
C HIS A 362 19.83 -8.88 -5.00
N ASN A 363 19.90 -9.93 -5.80
CA ASN A 363 19.66 -11.29 -5.34
C ASN A 363 20.79 -12.21 -5.78
N GLU A 364 21.22 -13.03 -4.88
CA GLU A 364 22.09 -14.17 -5.13
C GLU A 364 21.32 -15.42 -4.75
N ARG A 365 21.20 -16.36 -5.69
CA ARG A 365 20.44 -17.59 -5.51
C ARG A 365 21.26 -18.77 -5.98
N THR A 366 21.44 -19.75 -5.13
CA THR A 366 21.99 -21.05 -5.50
C THR A 366 20.83 -22.03 -5.65
N LEU A 367 20.83 -22.79 -6.73
CA LEU A 367 19.84 -23.79 -7.06
C LEU A 367 20.55 -25.10 -7.39
N GLN A 368 20.33 -26.10 -6.56
CA GLN A 368 20.73 -27.47 -6.83
C GLN A 368 19.50 -28.27 -7.23
N ARG A 369 19.61 -29.00 -8.33
CA ARG A 369 18.57 -29.90 -8.82
C ARG A 369 19.13 -31.29 -9.01
N ASP A 370 18.48 -32.25 -8.38
CA ASP A 370 18.80 -33.67 -8.46
C ASP A 370 17.62 -34.40 -9.09
N TYR A 371 17.91 -35.24 -10.11
CA TYR A 371 16.92 -36.04 -10.85
C TYR A 371 16.98 -37.52 -10.45
N THR A 372 15.77 -38.11 -10.36
CA THR A 372 15.62 -39.57 -10.19
C THR A 372 14.69 -40.10 -11.26
N LEU A 373 15.24 -40.91 -12.19
CA LEU A 373 14.46 -41.58 -13.22
C LEU A 373 13.67 -42.74 -12.60
N LEU A 374 12.39 -42.81 -12.92
CA LEU A 374 11.49 -43.88 -12.47
C LEU A 374 11.03 -44.77 -13.64
N GLU A 375 10.78 -44.20 -14.82
CA GLU A 375 10.40 -44.93 -16.01
C GLU A 375 10.83 -44.17 -17.29
N GLY A 376 11.25 -44.91 -18.30
CA GLY A 376 11.70 -44.40 -19.61
C GLY A 376 13.21 -44.21 -19.69
N ILE A 377 13.67 -43.34 -20.58
CA ILE A 377 15.08 -42.94 -20.74
C ILE A 377 15.18 -41.47 -20.45
N LEU A 378 15.94 -41.12 -19.42
CA LEU A 378 16.16 -39.70 -19.07
C LEU A 378 16.99 -39.04 -20.20
N PRO A 379 16.47 -37.99 -20.83
CA PRO A 379 17.24 -37.25 -21.81
C PRO A 379 18.55 -36.71 -21.18
N PRO A 380 19.68 -36.69 -21.92
CA PRO A 380 20.95 -36.20 -21.40
C PRO A 380 20.89 -34.77 -20.84
N GLU A 381 19.95 -33.98 -21.35
CA GLU A 381 19.70 -32.60 -20.96
C GLU A 381 19.01 -32.46 -19.59
N LEU A 382 18.46 -33.55 -19.06
CA LEU A 382 17.81 -33.64 -17.74
C LEU A 382 18.78 -34.22 -16.68
N GLY A 383 20.05 -33.85 -16.71
CA GLY A 383 21.01 -34.26 -15.69
C GLY A 383 20.95 -33.37 -14.45
N ASP A 384 21.49 -33.89 -13.35
CA ASP A 384 21.68 -33.09 -12.10
C ASP A 384 22.54 -31.86 -12.39
N PHE A 385 22.18 -30.75 -11.75
CA PHE A 385 22.94 -29.53 -11.87
C PHE A 385 22.99 -28.71 -10.58
N ASP A 386 24.04 -27.94 -10.46
CA ASP A 386 24.22 -26.92 -9.43
C ASP A 386 24.50 -25.58 -10.12
N LYS A 387 23.70 -24.57 -9.81
CA LYS A 387 23.75 -23.23 -10.42
C LYS A 387 23.71 -22.14 -9.38
N THR A 388 24.38 -21.05 -9.66
CA THR A 388 24.14 -19.78 -9.00
C THR A 388 23.52 -18.78 -9.98
N TYR A 389 22.66 -17.92 -9.46
CA TYR A 389 22.04 -16.80 -10.17
C TYR A 389 22.45 -15.52 -9.48
N LEU A 390 23.14 -14.67 -10.18
CA LEU A 390 23.37 -13.30 -9.75
C LEU A 390 22.42 -12.41 -10.53
N GLY A 391 21.51 -11.77 -9.83
CA GLY A 391 20.48 -10.95 -10.46
C GLY A 391 20.20 -9.67 -9.69
N GLY A 392 19.43 -8.80 -10.33
CA GLY A 392 19.00 -7.59 -9.68
C GLY A 392 18.13 -6.73 -10.57
N MET A 393 17.45 -5.79 -9.92
CA MET A 393 16.59 -4.81 -10.56
C MET A 393 16.87 -3.43 -9.99
N THR A 394 16.94 -2.46 -10.86
CA THR A 394 16.87 -1.04 -10.50
C THR A 394 15.68 -0.44 -11.21
N ASN A 395 14.78 0.16 -10.45
CA ASN A 395 13.67 0.94 -10.98
C ASN A 395 13.75 2.33 -10.35
N ASN A 396 13.95 3.34 -11.19
CA ASN A 396 13.99 4.74 -10.79
C ASN A 396 12.99 5.52 -11.63
N SER A 397 12.13 6.32 -10.97
CA SER A 397 11.21 7.22 -11.62
C SER A 397 11.22 8.58 -10.94
N LEU A 398 11.40 9.62 -11.75
CA LEU A 398 11.34 11.02 -11.32
C LEU A 398 10.05 11.64 -11.85
N THR A 399 9.22 12.18 -10.97
CA THR A 399 7.99 12.88 -11.35
C THR A 399 8.14 14.37 -11.07
N LEU A 400 7.98 15.19 -12.09
CA LEU A 400 7.79 16.63 -11.96
C LEU A 400 6.33 16.93 -12.29
N SER A 401 5.59 17.52 -11.35
CA SER A 401 4.19 17.90 -11.55
C SER A 401 3.90 19.32 -11.11
N ALA A 402 2.92 19.93 -11.77
CA ALA A 402 2.39 21.24 -11.42
C ALA A 402 0.86 21.18 -11.49
N ASP A 403 0.20 21.49 -10.37
CA ASP A 403 -1.25 21.53 -10.24
C ASP A 403 -1.70 22.95 -9.90
N TYR A 404 -2.50 23.54 -10.79
CA TYR A 404 -3.07 24.85 -10.64
C TYR A 404 -4.57 24.75 -10.37
N ASN A 405 -4.98 25.20 -9.21
CA ASN A 405 -6.38 25.23 -8.79
C ASN A 405 -6.89 26.67 -8.71
N ARG A 406 -7.99 26.96 -9.43
CA ARG A 406 -8.60 28.27 -9.48
C ARG A 406 -10.10 28.21 -9.24
N PRO A 407 -10.60 28.72 -8.10
CA PRO A 407 -12.02 29.03 -7.96
C PRO A 407 -12.42 30.11 -8.99
N LEU A 408 -13.50 29.86 -9.73
CA LEU A 408 -14.07 30.78 -10.72
C LEU A 408 -15.32 31.49 -10.17
N GLY A 409 -15.42 31.61 -8.84
CA GLY A 409 -16.53 32.12 -8.08
C GLY A 409 -16.89 31.19 -6.92
N ILE A 410 -18.10 31.29 -6.40
CA ILE A 410 -18.55 30.49 -5.24
C ILE A 410 -18.87 29.03 -5.64
N ASP A 411 -19.33 28.82 -6.85
CA ASP A 411 -19.89 27.56 -7.29
C ASP A 411 -19.01 26.82 -8.31
N ASP A 412 -18.00 27.47 -8.87
CA ASP A 412 -17.14 26.93 -9.93
C ASP A 412 -15.69 26.82 -9.49
N GLU A 413 -15.03 25.72 -9.87
CA GLU A 413 -13.61 25.49 -9.66
C GLU A 413 -13.00 24.82 -10.89
N LEU A 414 -11.88 25.36 -11.35
CA LEU A 414 -11.06 24.81 -12.44
C LEU A 414 -9.74 24.32 -11.87
N THR A 415 -9.41 23.06 -12.13
CA THR A 415 -8.10 22.49 -11.81
C THR A 415 -7.39 22.09 -13.10
N LEU A 416 -6.17 22.57 -13.29
CA LEU A 416 -5.29 22.19 -14.40
C LEU A 416 -4.07 21.51 -13.85
N GLY A 417 -3.64 20.41 -14.46
CA GLY A 417 -2.47 19.65 -14.05
C GLY A 417 -1.55 19.34 -15.22
N LEU A 418 -0.25 19.42 -14.99
CA LEU A 418 0.81 18.98 -15.90
C LEU A 418 1.74 18.03 -15.17
N SER A 419 2.22 16.99 -15.86
CA SER A 419 3.17 16.05 -15.27
C SER A 419 4.12 15.50 -16.32
N LEU A 420 5.39 15.33 -15.93
CA LEU A 420 6.45 14.67 -16.68
C LEU A 420 7.09 13.60 -15.80
N VAL A 421 7.14 12.38 -16.29
CA VAL A 421 7.64 11.20 -15.54
C VAL A 421 8.65 10.43 -16.41
N PRO A 422 9.94 10.80 -16.44
CA PRO A 422 10.97 9.89 -16.92
C PRO A 422 11.18 8.75 -15.92
N SER A 423 11.27 7.53 -16.43
CA SER A 423 11.56 6.33 -15.64
C SER A 423 12.59 5.44 -16.32
N LEU A 424 13.37 4.75 -15.51
CA LEU A 424 14.38 3.78 -15.93
C LEU A 424 14.20 2.50 -15.13
N VAL A 425 13.90 1.41 -15.81
CA VAL A 425 13.90 0.08 -15.21
C VAL A 425 14.99 -0.75 -15.86
N ARG A 426 15.95 -1.22 -15.05
CA ARG A 426 16.95 -2.19 -15.48
C ARG A 426 16.79 -3.46 -14.69
N ASN A 427 16.78 -4.59 -15.37
CA ASN A 427 16.68 -5.90 -14.76
C ASN A 427 17.69 -6.84 -15.45
N TYR A 428 18.53 -7.52 -14.65
CA TYR A 428 19.52 -8.43 -15.17
C TYR A 428 19.54 -9.75 -14.40
N SER A 429 19.95 -10.80 -15.11
CA SER A 429 20.20 -12.13 -14.54
C SER A 429 21.42 -12.74 -15.22
N SER A 430 22.33 -13.25 -14.41
CA SER A 430 23.58 -13.90 -14.88
C SER A 430 23.75 -15.24 -14.16
N PRO A 431 23.09 -16.31 -14.63
CA PRO A 431 23.25 -17.64 -14.06
C PRO A 431 24.58 -18.28 -14.50
N SER A 432 25.17 -19.08 -13.62
CA SER A 432 26.38 -19.85 -13.87
C SER A 432 26.29 -21.23 -13.26
N PHE A 433 26.72 -22.26 -13.99
CA PHE A 433 26.83 -23.61 -13.50
C PHE A 433 28.09 -23.79 -12.64
N PHE A 434 28.01 -24.69 -11.68
CA PHE A 434 29.18 -25.14 -10.93
C PHE A 434 30.09 -25.95 -11.83
N ASN A 435 31.36 -25.58 -11.84
CA ASN A 435 32.43 -26.27 -12.57
C ASN A 435 33.31 -27.05 -11.58
N SER A 436 33.22 -28.37 -11.61
CA SER A 436 33.97 -29.24 -10.70
C SER A 436 35.49 -29.19 -10.90
N ALA A 437 35.95 -28.79 -12.10
CA ALA A 437 37.40 -28.68 -12.38
C ALA A 437 38.03 -27.43 -11.73
N THR A 438 37.27 -26.33 -11.68
CA THR A 438 37.73 -25.06 -11.05
C THR A 438 37.19 -24.90 -9.63
N MET A 439 36.25 -25.77 -9.20
CA MET A 439 35.53 -25.67 -7.91
C MET A 439 34.83 -24.30 -7.73
N ALA A 440 34.31 -23.75 -8.81
CA ALA A 440 33.67 -22.43 -8.84
C ALA A 440 32.46 -22.41 -9.79
N TYR A 441 31.59 -21.41 -9.62
CA TYR A 441 30.46 -21.14 -10.54
C TYR A 441 30.93 -20.20 -11.66
N ASP A 442 31.69 -20.73 -12.63
CA ASP A 442 32.33 -19.98 -13.70
C ASP A 442 31.83 -20.32 -15.13
N SER A 443 30.98 -21.34 -15.26
CA SER A 443 30.37 -21.72 -16.54
C SER A 443 29.05 -20.99 -16.76
N LEU A 444 29.05 -19.91 -17.57
CA LEU A 444 27.87 -19.07 -17.80
C LEU A 444 26.74 -19.83 -18.53
N ASP A 445 25.51 -19.70 -18.00
CA ASP A 445 24.30 -20.14 -18.70
C ASP A 445 23.81 -19.02 -19.64
N LEU A 446 24.30 -19.02 -20.87
CA LEU A 446 23.99 -18.00 -21.87
C LEU A 446 22.52 -17.98 -22.29
N LEU A 447 21.82 -19.11 -22.17
CA LEU A 447 20.42 -19.23 -22.55
C LEU A 447 19.50 -18.41 -21.62
N ARG A 448 19.85 -18.36 -20.32
CA ARG A 448 19.07 -17.68 -19.29
C ARG A 448 19.66 -16.35 -18.82
N ARG A 449 20.83 -16.00 -19.37
CA ARG A 449 21.47 -14.71 -19.12
C ARG A 449 20.74 -13.62 -19.88
N PHE A 450 20.44 -12.50 -19.18
CA PHE A 450 19.88 -11.31 -19.82
C PHE A 450 20.24 -10.03 -19.05
N ASP A 451 20.25 -8.92 -19.76
CA ASP A 451 20.26 -7.56 -19.21
C ASP A 451 19.22 -6.75 -19.99
N LYS A 452 18.16 -6.34 -19.31
CA LYS A 452 17.00 -5.65 -19.86
C LYS A 452 16.96 -4.22 -19.33
N THR A 453 16.75 -3.27 -20.22
CA THR A 453 16.58 -1.86 -19.88
C THR A 453 15.31 -1.31 -20.53
N ASP A 454 14.41 -0.77 -19.73
CA ASP A 454 13.22 -0.02 -20.15
C ASP A 454 13.43 1.45 -19.78
N ARG A 455 13.38 2.36 -20.75
CA ARG A 455 13.35 3.80 -20.54
C ARG A 455 11.99 4.32 -21.00
N THR A 456 11.21 4.86 -20.09
CA THR A 456 9.89 5.40 -20.41
C THR A 456 9.83 6.87 -20.03
N THR A 457 9.33 7.70 -20.93
CA THR A 457 9.01 9.09 -20.63
C THR A 457 7.50 9.27 -20.82
N GLN A 458 6.80 9.60 -19.76
CA GLN A 458 5.39 9.90 -19.77
C GLN A 458 5.16 11.39 -19.55
N ALA A 459 4.46 12.05 -20.44
CA ALA A 459 3.94 13.39 -20.25
C ALA A 459 2.40 13.37 -20.19
N SER A 460 1.81 14.17 -19.33
CA SER A 460 0.35 14.27 -19.26
C SER A 460 -0.13 15.67 -18.93
N ALA A 461 -1.30 16.00 -19.47
CA ALA A 461 -2.03 17.21 -19.16
C ALA A 461 -3.47 16.87 -18.75
N SER A 462 -3.98 17.53 -17.73
CA SER A 462 -5.33 17.32 -17.22
C SER A 462 -6.07 18.64 -17.03
N ALA A 463 -7.39 18.61 -17.27
CA ALA A 463 -8.31 19.68 -16.93
C ALA A 463 -9.52 19.08 -16.22
N SER A 464 -9.92 19.67 -15.11
CA SER A 464 -11.11 19.30 -14.36
C SER A 464 -11.90 20.54 -14.01
N TRP A 465 -13.18 20.53 -14.32
CA TRP A 465 -14.11 21.60 -13.99
C TRP A 465 -15.16 21.05 -13.03
N ARG A 466 -15.36 21.74 -11.91
CA ARG A 466 -16.35 21.44 -10.90
C ARG A 466 -17.35 22.58 -10.82
N HIS A 467 -18.65 22.25 -10.87
CA HIS A 467 -19.74 23.18 -10.67
C HIS A 467 -20.69 22.69 -9.59
N LYS A 468 -21.15 23.60 -8.74
CA LYS A 468 -22.05 23.29 -7.62
C LYS A 468 -23.36 24.05 -7.74
N TRP A 469 -24.46 23.31 -7.94
CA TRP A 469 -25.83 23.84 -7.85
C TRP A 469 -26.41 23.52 -6.50
N LYS A 470 -26.58 24.46 -5.61
CA LYS A 470 -27.23 24.26 -4.28
C LYS A 470 -26.94 22.88 -3.63
N ALA A 471 -27.60 21.83 -4.11
CA ALA A 471 -27.52 20.48 -3.56
C ALA A 471 -26.79 19.47 -4.48
N VAL A 472 -26.51 19.83 -5.72
CA VAL A 472 -25.83 18.98 -6.71
C VAL A 472 -24.45 19.54 -7.02
N THR A 473 -23.44 18.69 -7.00
CA THR A 473 -22.09 19.01 -7.47
C THR A 473 -21.78 18.14 -8.69
N MET A 474 -21.35 18.74 -9.77
CA MET A 474 -20.85 18.05 -10.97
C MET A 474 -19.36 18.30 -11.13
N THR A 475 -18.62 17.26 -11.45
CA THR A 475 -17.20 17.35 -11.84
C THR A 475 -17.00 16.66 -13.18
N LEU A 476 -16.48 17.40 -14.14
CA LEU A 476 -16.04 16.89 -15.43
C LEU A 476 -14.52 16.92 -15.48
N GLY A 477 -13.90 15.83 -15.89
CA GLY A 477 -12.46 15.73 -16.00
C GLY A 477 -12.04 15.10 -17.34
N LEU A 478 -10.96 15.61 -17.89
CA LEU A 478 -10.28 15.05 -19.05
C LEU A 478 -8.77 15.08 -18.82
N ARG A 479 -8.10 13.95 -19.07
CA ARG A 479 -6.65 13.87 -19.03
C ARG A 479 -6.11 13.23 -20.29
N GLY A 480 -5.11 13.85 -20.89
CA GLY A 480 -4.35 13.32 -22.01
C GLY A 480 -2.99 12.83 -21.57
N TYR A 481 -2.54 11.73 -22.16
CA TYR A 481 -1.24 11.13 -21.95
C TYR A 481 -0.50 11.00 -23.28
N TRP A 482 0.80 11.26 -23.21
CA TRP A 482 1.78 10.88 -24.21
C TRP A 482 2.86 10.05 -23.51
N ASN A 483 3.18 8.90 -24.09
CA ASN A 483 4.22 8.01 -23.59
C ASN A 483 5.19 7.68 -24.72
N HIS A 484 6.47 7.67 -24.39
CA HIS A 484 7.54 7.19 -25.23
C HIS A 484 8.32 6.14 -24.45
N CYS A 485 8.57 5.01 -25.08
CA CYS A 485 9.22 3.86 -24.44
C CYS A 485 10.32 3.33 -25.34
N ASP A 486 11.54 3.23 -24.79
CA ASP A 486 12.69 2.58 -25.40
C ASP A 486 13.01 1.32 -24.59
N TYR A 487 12.93 0.17 -25.24
CA TYR A 487 13.22 -1.13 -24.68
C TYR A 487 14.48 -1.70 -25.30
N SER A 488 15.38 -2.19 -24.48
CA SER A 488 16.59 -2.88 -24.91
C SER A 488 16.79 -4.16 -24.10
N LEU A 489 16.98 -5.25 -24.77
CA LEU A 489 17.27 -6.56 -24.21
C LEU A 489 18.57 -7.12 -24.77
N ALA A 490 19.61 -7.21 -23.95
CA ALA A 490 20.84 -7.96 -24.24
C ALA A 490 20.71 -9.38 -23.69
N ALA A 491 20.50 -10.35 -24.56
CA ALA A 491 20.32 -11.78 -24.25
C ALA A 491 20.80 -12.62 -25.44
N LEU A 492 20.62 -13.96 -25.39
CA LEU A 492 20.89 -14.83 -26.55
C LEU A 492 20.00 -14.45 -27.75
N PHE A 493 18.77 -14.00 -27.48
CA PHE A 493 17.85 -13.43 -28.45
C PHE A 493 17.66 -11.94 -28.12
N PRO A 494 18.49 -11.04 -28.68
CA PRO A 494 18.43 -9.63 -28.37
C PRO A 494 17.21 -8.97 -29.04
N ASP A 495 16.74 -7.88 -28.45
CA ASP A 495 15.66 -7.06 -28.99
C ASP A 495 15.85 -5.59 -28.55
N ASP A 496 15.68 -4.68 -29.52
CA ASP A 496 15.65 -3.25 -29.29
C ASP A 496 14.41 -2.68 -29.93
N THR A 497 13.47 -2.21 -29.13
CA THR A 497 12.17 -1.70 -29.60
C THR A 497 11.89 -0.32 -29.01
N SER A 498 11.44 0.61 -29.87
CA SER A 498 11.02 1.95 -29.50
C SER A 498 9.63 2.24 -30.04
N PHE A 499 8.74 2.76 -29.20
CA PHE A 499 7.38 3.13 -29.61
C PHE A 499 6.82 4.28 -28.78
N ALA A 500 5.82 4.97 -29.32
CA ALA A 500 5.09 6.02 -28.63
C ALA A 500 3.59 5.87 -28.84
N TYR A 501 2.82 6.27 -27.83
CA TYR A 501 1.36 6.25 -27.92
C TYR A 501 0.73 7.39 -27.12
N CYS A 502 -0.50 7.75 -27.51
CA CYS A 502 -1.32 8.75 -26.85
C CYS A 502 -2.69 8.18 -26.51
N TYR A 503 -3.26 8.60 -25.41
CA TYR A 503 -4.65 8.26 -25.04
C TYR A 503 -5.28 9.31 -24.13
N LEU A 504 -6.63 9.26 -24.05
CA LEU A 504 -7.43 10.19 -23.27
C LEU A 504 -8.21 9.45 -22.18
N LYS A 505 -8.37 10.10 -21.03
CA LYS A 505 -9.14 9.65 -19.87
C LYS A 505 -10.26 10.62 -19.54
N PRO A 506 -11.49 10.44 -20.03
CA PRO A 506 -12.65 11.20 -19.58
C PRO A 506 -13.16 10.68 -18.23
N SER A 507 -13.69 11.58 -17.41
CA SER A 507 -14.38 11.26 -16.16
C SER A 507 -15.55 12.20 -15.93
N LEU A 508 -16.64 11.67 -15.35
CA LEU A 508 -17.83 12.42 -14.92
C LEU A 508 -18.20 12.00 -13.52
N ARG A 509 -18.51 12.97 -12.66
CA ARG A 509 -19.07 12.72 -11.33
C ARG A 509 -20.23 13.67 -11.06
N LEU A 510 -21.30 13.12 -10.50
CA LEU A 510 -22.44 13.85 -9.99
C LEU A 510 -22.66 13.47 -8.54
N THR A 511 -22.71 14.45 -7.65
CA THR A 511 -23.00 14.25 -6.22
C THR A 511 -24.23 15.06 -5.84
N TYR A 512 -25.24 14.42 -5.24
CA TYR A 512 -26.43 15.06 -4.73
C TYR A 512 -26.49 14.90 -3.21
N ARG A 513 -26.51 16.03 -2.48
CA ARG A 513 -26.59 16.09 -1.03
C ARG A 513 -27.94 16.64 -0.58
N THR A 514 -28.65 15.87 0.23
CA THR A 514 -29.91 16.33 0.85
C THR A 514 -29.63 17.09 2.16
N LYS A 515 -30.61 17.90 2.60
CA LYS A 515 -30.56 18.58 3.92
C LYS A 515 -30.51 17.58 5.10
N SER A 516 -31.03 16.37 4.94
CA SER A 516 -31.03 15.28 5.93
C SER A 516 -29.78 14.40 5.89
N MET A 517 -28.67 14.89 5.32
CA MET A 517 -27.35 14.22 5.27
C MET A 517 -27.37 12.88 4.51
N HIS A 518 -28.22 12.75 3.49
CA HIS A 518 -28.10 11.70 2.49
C HIS A 518 -27.24 12.21 1.34
N TYR A 519 -26.29 11.36 0.91
CA TYR A 519 -25.39 11.60 -0.20
C TYR A 519 -25.64 10.56 -1.28
N PHE A 520 -26.01 11.00 -2.47
CA PHE A 520 -26.12 10.17 -3.65
C PHE A 520 -25.01 10.58 -4.61
N ARG A 521 -24.29 9.62 -5.15
CA ARG A 521 -23.18 9.87 -6.09
C ARG A 521 -23.28 8.93 -7.26
N PHE A 522 -23.15 9.48 -8.44
CA PHE A 522 -22.88 8.76 -9.68
C PHE A 522 -21.48 9.13 -10.16
N ALA A 523 -20.69 8.13 -10.60
CA ALA A 523 -19.38 8.35 -11.19
C ALA A 523 -19.19 7.43 -12.40
N TYR A 524 -18.53 7.97 -13.41
CA TYR A 524 -18.11 7.28 -14.61
C TYR A 524 -16.66 7.63 -14.92
N SER A 525 -15.85 6.65 -15.33
CA SER A 525 -14.51 6.83 -15.89
C SER A 525 -14.21 5.77 -16.93
N LEU A 526 -13.39 6.16 -17.91
CA LEU A 526 -12.84 5.26 -18.91
C LEU A 526 -11.38 4.99 -18.62
N ALA A 527 -11.02 3.72 -18.65
CA ALA A 527 -9.71 3.15 -18.44
C ALA A 527 -9.11 2.62 -19.77
N THR A 528 -7.79 2.88 -20.06
CA THR A 528 -7.06 2.31 -21.19
C THR A 528 -5.79 1.62 -20.69
N SER A 529 -5.67 0.33 -20.89
CA SER A 529 -4.49 -0.47 -20.57
C SER A 529 -3.65 -0.68 -21.82
N MET A 530 -2.45 -0.09 -21.86
CA MET A 530 -1.54 -0.23 -23.00
C MET A 530 -0.62 -1.44 -22.79
N PRO A 531 -0.22 -2.15 -23.89
CA PRO A 531 0.80 -3.19 -23.78
C PRO A 531 2.13 -2.60 -23.29
N SER A 532 2.83 -3.31 -22.41
CA SER A 532 4.22 -2.96 -22.06
C SER A 532 5.18 -3.31 -23.21
N ALA A 533 6.37 -2.71 -23.19
CA ALA A 533 7.40 -3.04 -24.16
C ALA A 533 7.77 -4.52 -24.15
N GLU A 534 7.87 -5.12 -22.95
CA GLU A 534 8.08 -6.55 -22.78
C GLU A 534 6.99 -7.41 -23.43
N ASN A 535 5.73 -6.95 -23.36
CA ASN A 535 4.61 -7.64 -23.98
C ASN A 535 4.63 -7.57 -25.51
N LEU A 536 5.27 -6.57 -26.07
CA LEU A 536 5.43 -6.40 -27.52
C LEU A 536 6.70 -7.06 -28.08
N SER A 537 7.70 -7.32 -27.23
CA SER A 537 8.99 -7.89 -27.62
C SER A 537 8.86 -9.33 -28.14
N THR A 538 9.43 -9.60 -29.30
CA THR A 538 9.46 -10.96 -29.90
C THR A 538 10.62 -11.80 -29.40
N ALA A 539 11.47 -11.27 -28.53
CA ALA A 539 12.59 -12.00 -27.93
C ALA A 539 12.10 -13.10 -26.99
N ARG A 540 12.73 -14.27 -27.11
CA ARG A 540 12.48 -15.38 -26.19
C ARG A 540 13.32 -15.22 -24.93
N ARG A 541 12.68 -15.31 -23.77
CA ARG A 541 13.34 -15.32 -22.46
C ARG A 541 13.10 -16.65 -21.77
N TYR A 542 14.16 -17.43 -21.64
CA TYR A 542 14.14 -18.75 -21.04
C TYR A 542 14.22 -18.67 -19.51
N ASP A 543 13.42 -19.49 -18.86
CA ASP A 543 13.56 -19.91 -17.47
C ASP A 543 14.00 -21.39 -17.43
N GLU A 544 14.00 -22.07 -16.29
CA GLU A 544 14.45 -23.46 -16.21
C GLU A 544 13.58 -24.39 -17.05
N ASP A 545 12.27 -24.24 -17.01
CA ASP A 545 11.32 -25.20 -17.61
C ASP A 545 10.34 -24.53 -18.58
N THR A 546 10.50 -23.24 -18.86
CA THR A 546 9.59 -22.47 -19.72
C THR A 546 10.33 -21.33 -20.43
N TYR A 547 9.70 -20.73 -21.44
CA TYR A 547 10.11 -19.42 -21.92
C TYR A 547 8.92 -18.47 -22.08
N LYS A 548 9.20 -17.18 -22.13
CA LYS A 548 8.25 -16.13 -22.44
C LYS A 548 8.61 -15.45 -23.75
N VAL A 549 7.60 -15.12 -24.52
CA VAL A 549 7.73 -14.36 -25.75
C VAL A 549 6.57 -13.36 -25.80
N GLY A 550 6.82 -12.12 -26.20
CA GLY A 550 5.76 -11.11 -26.36
C GLY A 550 5.01 -11.28 -27.69
N ASN A 551 4.05 -10.40 -27.92
CA ASN A 551 3.19 -10.37 -29.09
C ASN A 551 3.09 -8.92 -29.61
N PRO A 552 3.68 -8.59 -30.76
CA PRO A 552 3.66 -7.25 -31.31
C PRO A 552 2.26 -6.80 -31.80
N ASP A 553 1.31 -7.73 -31.98
CA ASP A 553 -0.04 -7.45 -32.47
C ASP A 553 -1.01 -7.00 -31.35
N LEU A 554 -0.52 -6.85 -30.11
CA LEU A 554 -1.34 -6.43 -28.98
C LEU A 554 -1.94 -5.05 -29.17
N LYS A 555 -3.20 -4.93 -28.82
CA LYS A 555 -3.98 -3.68 -28.82
C LYS A 555 -4.25 -3.23 -27.40
N ALA A 556 -4.55 -1.94 -27.25
CA ALA A 556 -4.99 -1.40 -25.96
C ALA A 556 -6.29 -2.06 -25.50
N GLY A 557 -6.35 -2.38 -24.20
CA GLY A 557 -7.58 -2.74 -23.52
C GLY A 557 -8.31 -1.50 -23.00
N HIS A 558 -9.62 -1.59 -22.83
CA HIS A 558 -10.45 -0.51 -22.29
C HIS A 558 -11.35 -1.02 -21.17
N THR A 559 -11.47 -0.24 -20.09
CA THR A 559 -12.37 -0.56 -18.98
C THR A 559 -13.30 0.61 -18.69
N HIS A 560 -14.59 0.43 -18.84
CA HIS A 560 -15.62 1.36 -18.41
C HIS A 560 -16.01 1.10 -16.97
N SER A 561 -15.92 2.13 -16.14
CA SER A 561 -16.24 2.07 -14.71
C SER A 561 -17.46 2.93 -14.40
N LEU A 562 -18.47 2.33 -13.79
CA LEU A 562 -19.72 2.96 -13.37
C LEU A 562 -19.94 2.70 -11.88
N ASP A 563 -20.27 3.73 -11.11
CA ASP A 563 -20.59 3.62 -9.69
C ASP A 563 -21.79 4.48 -9.35
N LEU A 564 -22.71 3.91 -8.56
CA LEU A 564 -23.84 4.60 -7.97
C LEU A 564 -23.85 4.32 -6.47
N SER A 565 -23.70 5.34 -5.64
CA SER A 565 -23.66 5.17 -4.18
C SER A 565 -24.67 6.03 -3.46
N TRP A 566 -25.19 5.50 -2.36
CA TRP A 566 -25.96 6.18 -1.36
C TRP A 566 -25.30 6.02 0.00
N ASN A 567 -25.10 7.13 0.73
CA ASN A 567 -24.56 7.13 2.07
C ASN A 567 -25.41 8.01 2.99
N ARG A 568 -25.59 7.57 4.23
CA ARG A 568 -26.23 8.33 5.28
C ARG A 568 -25.43 8.25 6.56
N TYR A 569 -25.21 9.38 7.19
CA TYR A 569 -24.53 9.48 8.47
C TYR A 569 -25.52 9.84 9.57
N PHE A 570 -25.45 9.11 10.68
CA PHE A 570 -26.24 9.36 11.89
C PHE A 570 -25.31 10.00 12.92
N ALA A 571 -25.63 11.18 13.42
CA ALA A 571 -24.74 12.04 14.20
C ALA A 571 -24.04 11.36 15.38
N SER A 572 -24.68 10.38 16.05
CA SER A 572 -24.14 9.73 17.25
C SER A 572 -24.09 8.19 17.19
N HIS A 573 -24.75 7.57 16.22
CA HIS A 573 -24.98 6.12 16.24
C HIS A 573 -24.32 5.36 15.08
N GLY A 574 -23.74 6.08 14.09
CA GLY A 574 -23.01 5.44 13.00
C GLY A 574 -23.36 5.92 11.60
N SER A 575 -23.19 5.05 10.62
CA SER A 575 -23.45 5.32 9.20
C SER A 575 -23.91 4.08 8.47
N VAL A 576 -24.64 4.29 7.39
CA VAL A 576 -25.02 3.25 6.41
C VAL A 576 -24.63 3.75 5.03
N GLY A 577 -23.98 2.91 4.26
CA GLY A 577 -23.64 3.15 2.86
C GLY A 577 -23.98 1.93 2.00
N ILE A 578 -24.53 2.19 0.83
CA ILE A 578 -24.79 1.17 -0.21
C ILE A 578 -24.21 1.71 -1.50
N GLU A 579 -23.48 0.89 -2.24
CA GLU A 579 -22.90 1.24 -3.52
C GLU A 579 -23.08 0.11 -4.52
N SER A 580 -23.65 0.43 -5.69
CA SER A 580 -23.70 -0.47 -6.85
C SER A 580 -22.58 -0.06 -7.82
N TYR A 581 -21.90 -1.04 -8.38
CA TYR A 581 -20.80 -0.78 -9.30
C TYR A 581 -20.79 -1.74 -10.48
N ALA A 582 -20.27 -1.28 -11.60
CA ALA A 582 -20.02 -2.11 -12.79
C ALA A 582 -18.66 -1.74 -13.41
N ARG A 583 -17.93 -2.75 -13.82
CA ARG A 583 -16.67 -2.67 -14.57
C ARG A 583 -16.83 -3.53 -15.80
N LEU A 584 -16.64 -2.95 -16.98
CA LEU A 584 -16.78 -3.62 -18.27
C LEU A 584 -15.46 -3.45 -19.01
N SER A 585 -14.71 -4.53 -19.18
CA SER A 585 -13.42 -4.50 -19.83
C SER A 585 -13.50 -5.19 -21.18
N THR A 586 -12.80 -4.62 -22.15
CA THR A 586 -12.67 -5.15 -23.52
C THR A 586 -11.20 -5.22 -23.92
N ASN A 587 -10.83 -6.22 -24.70
CA ASN A 587 -9.46 -6.44 -25.16
C ASN A 587 -8.46 -6.63 -24.00
N ASP A 588 -8.85 -7.30 -22.91
CA ASP A 588 -7.98 -7.57 -21.78
C ASP A 588 -6.72 -8.32 -22.24
N ILE A 589 -5.53 -7.83 -21.85
CA ILE A 589 -4.25 -8.44 -22.14
C ILE A 589 -3.93 -9.48 -21.05
N ASN A 590 -3.86 -10.75 -21.45
CA ASN A 590 -3.56 -11.85 -20.53
C ASN A 590 -2.54 -12.80 -21.14
N TYR A 591 -1.70 -13.38 -20.28
CA TYR A 591 -0.76 -14.42 -20.68
C TYR A 591 -1.47 -15.75 -20.81
N CYS A 592 -1.34 -16.37 -21.99
CA CYS A 592 -1.76 -17.73 -22.24
C CYS A 592 -0.54 -18.63 -22.20
N LYS A 593 -0.63 -19.73 -21.47
CA LYS A 593 0.41 -20.75 -21.39
C LYS A 593 0.08 -21.81 -22.43
N GLU A 594 1.00 -22.04 -23.33
CA GLU A 594 0.88 -23.03 -24.41
C GLU A 594 1.87 -24.16 -24.19
N ALA A 595 1.44 -25.40 -24.39
CA ALA A 595 2.35 -26.52 -24.45
C ALA A 595 2.98 -26.57 -25.84
N VAL A 596 4.26 -26.85 -25.92
CA VAL A 596 4.96 -27.05 -27.19
C VAL A 596 4.84 -28.53 -27.54
N SER A 597 4.40 -28.82 -28.77
CA SER A 597 4.33 -30.20 -29.31
C SER A 597 5.67 -30.70 -29.83
N GLU A 598 6.66 -29.82 -29.98
CA GLU A 598 7.99 -30.12 -30.49
C GLU A 598 9.05 -29.95 -29.41
N ILE A 599 10.14 -30.69 -29.53
CA ILE A 599 11.29 -30.57 -28.64
C ILE A 599 11.94 -29.19 -28.87
N ASP A 600 12.09 -28.39 -27.80
CA ASP A 600 12.81 -27.12 -27.88
C ASP A 600 14.28 -27.38 -28.25
N PRO A 601 14.80 -26.74 -29.32
CA PRO A 601 16.14 -27.01 -29.80
C PRO A 601 17.26 -26.61 -28.88
N TYR A 602 17.00 -25.76 -27.89
CA TYR A 602 17.97 -25.25 -26.91
C TYR A 602 17.96 -26.02 -25.60
N LEU A 603 16.81 -26.58 -25.24
CA LEU A 603 16.63 -27.34 -24.00
C LEU A 603 16.52 -28.85 -24.23
N GLY A 604 16.43 -29.29 -25.51
CA GLY A 604 16.38 -30.69 -25.87
C GLY A 604 15.14 -31.46 -25.37
N ARG A 605 14.08 -30.73 -24.94
CA ARG A 605 12.88 -31.29 -24.30
C ARG A 605 11.62 -30.51 -24.64
N LEU A 606 10.47 -31.11 -24.37
CA LEU A 606 9.18 -30.42 -24.42
C LEU A 606 9.12 -29.38 -23.29
N ILE A 607 8.80 -28.17 -23.64
CA ILE A 607 8.61 -27.08 -22.68
C ILE A 607 7.31 -26.33 -22.96
N SER A 608 6.83 -25.58 -21.99
CA SER A 608 5.72 -24.67 -22.20
C SER A 608 6.25 -23.24 -22.38
N TYR A 609 5.49 -22.42 -23.12
CA TYR A 609 5.79 -21.00 -23.24
C TYR A 609 4.57 -20.14 -22.91
N SER A 610 4.80 -18.89 -22.59
CA SER A 610 3.75 -17.94 -22.26
C SER A 610 3.82 -16.74 -23.18
N THR A 611 2.71 -16.43 -23.84
CA THR A 611 2.56 -15.27 -24.75
C THR A 611 1.35 -14.45 -24.32
N PRO A 612 1.44 -13.11 -24.30
CA PRO A 612 0.30 -12.27 -24.03
C PRO A 612 -0.59 -12.12 -25.27
N TYR A 613 -1.90 -12.18 -25.07
CA TYR A 613 -2.91 -11.96 -26.10
C TYR A 613 -3.99 -11.01 -25.59
N ASN A 614 -4.69 -10.33 -26.51
CA ASN A 614 -5.96 -9.67 -26.19
C ASN A 614 -7.04 -10.76 -26.13
N VAL A 615 -7.32 -11.25 -24.94
CA VAL A 615 -8.21 -12.40 -24.73
C VAL A 615 -9.55 -11.96 -24.18
N GLY A 616 -10.45 -11.56 -25.09
CA GLY A 616 -11.86 -11.41 -24.82
C GLY A 616 -12.27 -10.19 -23.98
N ASN A 617 -13.42 -10.34 -23.37
CA ASN A 617 -14.07 -9.32 -22.57
C ASN A 617 -14.28 -9.85 -21.16
N SER A 618 -14.26 -8.93 -20.19
CA SER A 618 -14.61 -9.27 -18.82
C SER A 618 -15.59 -8.26 -18.23
N TYR A 619 -16.40 -8.70 -17.29
CA TYR A 619 -17.26 -7.83 -16.53
C TYR A 619 -17.24 -8.18 -15.06
N LYS A 620 -17.45 -7.16 -14.23
CA LYS A 620 -17.68 -7.31 -12.80
C LYS A 620 -18.73 -6.31 -12.36
N ALA A 621 -19.87 -6.79 -11.88
CA ALA A 621 -20.95 -5.94 -11.39
C ALA A 621 -21.41 -6.42 -10.02
N GLY A 622 -21.66 -5.50 -9.10
CA GLY A 622 -21.98 -5.86 -7.73
C GLY A 622 -22.60 -4.75 -6.91
N VAL A 623 -22.94 -5.11 -5.69
CA VAL A 623 -23.45 -4.22 -4.66
C VAL A 623 -22.62 -4.44 -3.40
N GLU A 624 -22.13 -3.34 -2.83
CA GLU A 624 -21.47 -3.35 -1.52
C GLU A 624 -22.28 -2.54 -0.50
N GLY A 625 -22.26 -3.02 0.74
CA GLY A 625 -22.86 -2.34 1.88
C GLY A 625 -21.87 -2.19 3.01
N ASN A 626 -21.88 -1.05 3.68
CA ASN A 626 -21.16 -0.82 4.91
C ASN A 626 -22.10 -0.24 5.98
N ILE A 627 -22.05 -0.81 7.16
CA ILE A 627 -22.85 -0.39 8.31
C ILE A 627 -21.87 -0.21 9.48
N THR A 628 -21.84 0.99 10.04
CA THR A 628 -21.19 1.25 11.33
C THR A 628 -22.29 1.54 12.33
N TYR A 629 -22.30 0.83 13.44
CA TYR A 629 -23.34 0.98 14.47
C TYR A 629 -22.70 1.00 15.86
N ARG A 630 -23.06 2.03 16.62
CA ARG A 630 -22.62 2.25 17.99
C ARG A 630 -23.82 2.25 18.93
N PRO A 631 -24.24 1.08 19.43
CA PRO A 631 -25.41 0.97 20.30
C PRO A 631 -25.22 1.70 21.64
N VAL A 632 -23.99 1.65 22.17
CA VAL A 632 -23.58 2.30 23.42
C VAL A 632 -22.17 2.88 23.27
N ALA A 633 -21.81 3.81 24.14
CA ALA A 633 -20.54 4.56 24.02
C ALA A 633 -19.28 3.69 24.06
N TRP A 634 -19.34 2.52 24.67
CA TRP A 634 -18.22 1.61 24.82
C TRP A 634 -18.17 0.45 23.81
N LEU A 635 -19.19 0.30 22.93
CA LEU A 635 -19.30 -0.81 21.98
C LEU A 635 -19.60 -0.31 20.57
N ASN A 636 -18.78 -0.73 19.62
CA ASN A 636 -18.94 -0.43 18.20
C ASN A 636 -18.92 -1.71 17.39
N PHE A 637 -19.80 -1.74 16.38
CA PHE A 637 -19.86 -2.78 15.35
C PHE A 637 -19.67 -2.16 13.99
N ARG A 638 -18.95 -2.86 13.11
CA ARG A 638 -18.88 -2.56 11.70
C ARG A 638 -19.11 -3.83 10.92
N LEU A 639 -20.06 -3.77 9.99
CA LEU A 639 -20.31 -4.80 9.01
C LEU A 639 -20.01 -4.23 7.62
N TYR A 640 -19.17 -4.91 6.88
CA TYR A 640 -19.00 -4.74 5.46
C TYR A 640 -19.49 -6.00 4.75
N ALA A 641 -20.23 -5.84 3.66
CA ALA A 641 -20.71 -6.92 2.82
C ALA A 641 -20.56 -6.52 1.35
N ASN A 642 -20.07 -7.41 0.52
CA ASN A 642 -19.96 -7.22 -0.92
C ASN A 642 -20.50 -8.46 -1.62
N LEU A 643 -21.41 -8.25 -2.57
CA LEU A 643 -21.98 -9.29 -3.44
C LEU A 643 -21.76 -8.85 -4.87
N TYR A 644 -21.08 -9.67 -5.67
CA TYR A 644 -20.83 -9.35 -7.06
C TYR A 644 -20.85 -10.58 -7.96
N ARG A 645 -21.09 -10.32 -9.22
CA ARG A 645 -20.93 -11.30 -10.29
C ARG A 645 -19.79 -10.85 -11.21
N SER A 646 -18.82 -11.72 -11.44
CA SER A 646 -17.76 -11.55 -12.44
C SER A 646 -17.87 -12.59 -13.51
N GLY A 647 -17.59 -12.22 -14.75
CA GLY A 647 -17.60 -13.13 -15.88
C GLY A 647 -16.49 -12.77 -16.86
N TYR A 648 -16.01 -13.78 -17.55
CA TYR A 648 -14.97 -13.72 -18.56
C TYR A 648 -15.47 -14.45 -19.80
N GLU A 649 -15.40 -13.76 -20.92
CA GLU A 649 -15.73 -14.31 -22.23
C GLU A 649 -14.47 -14.23 -23.11
N VAL A 650 -13.90 -15.37 -23.42
CA VAL A 650 -12.71 -15.53 -24.24
C VAL A 650 -13.08 -16.39 -25.44
N ASP A 651 -12.78 -15.90 -26.63
CA ASP A 651 -12.85 -16.66 -27.87
C ASP A 651 -11.59 -16.34 -28.68
N HIS A 652 -10.54 -17.13 -28.45
CA HIS A 652 -9.24 -16.91 -29.06
C HIS A 652 -8.59 -18.24 -29.44
N PRO A 653 -8.04 -18.39 -30.67
CA PRO A 653 -7.47 -19.63 -31.14
C PRO A 653 -6.43 -20.27 -30.24
N LYS A 654 -5.66 -19.47 -29.51
CA LYS A 654 -4.59 -19.90 -28.59
C LYS A 654 -5.02 -20.03 -27.13
N ALA A 655 -6.10 -19.37 -26.75
CA ALA A 655 -6.66 -19.44 -25.40
C ALA A 655 -7.89 -20.37 -25.32
N GLY A 656 -8.39 -20.82 -26.47
CA GLY A 656 -9.62 -21.62 -26.59
C GLY A 656 -10.89 -20.79 -26.39
N HIS A 657 -12.01 -21.46 -26.31
CA HIS A 657 -13.29 -20.87 -25.97
C HIS A 657 -13.55 -21.04 -24.48
N TYR A 658 -13.73 -19.92 -23.78
CA TYR A 658 -13.95 -19.89 -22.33
C TYR A 658 -15.03 -18.89 -21.99
N ASN A 659 -16.13 -19.35 -21.41
CA ASN A 659 -17.21 -18.49 -20.94
C ASN A 659 -17.62 -18.95 -19.55
N LYS A 660 -17.13 -18.25 -18.53
CA LYS A 660 -17.47 -18.55 -17.14
C LYS A 660 -17.85 -17.29 -16.39
N ALA A 661 -18.84 -17.43 -15.54
CA ALA A 661 -19.26 -16.37 -14.63
C ALA A 661 -19.55 -16.97 -13.25
N MET A 662 -19.13 -16.25 -12.21
CA MET A 662 -19.33 -16.64 -10.82
C MET A 662 -19.94 -15.50 -10.03
N THR A 663 -20.83 -15.84 -9.12
CA THR A 663 -21.32 -14.91 -8.10
C THR A 663 -20.52 -15.14 -6.83
N SER A 664 -19.86 -14.09 -6.35
CA SER A 664 -19.00 -14.10 -5.17
C SER A 664 -19.50 -13.12 -4.14
N TYR A 665 -19.23 -13.40 -2.87
CA TYR A 665 -19.57 -12.51 -1.77
C TYR A 665 -18.51 -12.53 -0.68
N SER A 666 -18.38 -11.42 0.02
CA SER A 666 -17.49 -11.33 1.17
C SER A 666 -18.17 -10.57 2.31
N PHE A 667 -17.81 -10.96 3.53
CA PHE A 667 -18.27 -10.33 4.76
C PHE A 667 -17.09 -10.03 5.67
N ARG A 668 -17.11 -8.85 6.28
CA ARG A 668 -16.20 -8.49 7.36
C ARG A 668 -17.01 -7.93 8.52
N LEU A 669 -16.83 -8.51 9.69
CA LEU A 669 -17.41 -8.04 10.93
C LEU A 669 -16.28 -7.62 11.87
N ASN A 670 -16.30 -6.38 12.32
CA ASN A 670 -15.42 -5.89 13.36
C ASN A 670 -16.26 -5.46 14.57
N CYS A 671 -15.80 -5.83 15.76
CA CYS A 671 -16.41 -5.48 17.02
C CYS A 671 -15.34 -4.90 17.96
N TRP A 672 -15.60 -3.72 18.51
CA TRP A 672 -14.72 -3.08 19.48
C TRP A 672 -15.46 -2.78 20.76
N ALA A 673 -14.83 -3.15 21.87
CA ALA A 673 -15.33 -2.83 23.20
C ALA A 673 -14.26 -2.06 23.98
N ASN A 674 -14.61 -0.87 24.49
CA ASN A 674 -13.77 -0.07 25.37
C ASN A 674 -14.21 -0.30 26.82
N ILE A 675 -13.51 -1.19 27.52
CA ILE A 675 -13.88 -1.65 28.85
C ILE A 675 -13.22 -0.72 29.89
N ALA A 676 -14.06 -0.08 30.72
CA ALA A 676 -13.62 0.79 31.80
C ALA A 676 -12.64 1.92 31.39
N GLY A 677 -12.65 2.34 30.13
CA GLY A 677 -11.85 3.46 29.63
C GLY A 677 -10.33 3.21 29.56
N ARG A 678 -9.86 2.01 29.89
CA ARG A 678 -8.43 1.65 29.93
C ARG A 678 -8.08 0.44 29.09
N VAL A 679 -9.00 -0.50 28.96
CA VAL A 679 -8.81 -1.76 28.24
C VAL A 679 -9.70 -1.76 27.01
N ARG A 680 -9.12 -2.07 25.86
CA ARG A 680 -9.83 -2.18 24.59
C ARG A 680 -9.71 -3.60 24.08
N LEU A 681 -10.84 -4.18 23.72
CA LEU A 681 -10.94 -5.46 23.05
C LEU A 681 -11.34 -5.21 21.60
N ASN A 682 -10.65 -5.83 20.66
CA ASN A 682 -11.01 -5.88 19.24
C ASN A 682 -11.19 -7.33 18.80
N LEU A 683 -12.27 -7.61 18.07
CA LEU A 683 -12.52 -8.88 17.42
C LEU A 683 -12.87 -8.60 15.96
N SER A 684 -12.12 -9.22 15.04
CA SER A 684 -12.31 -9.12 13.60
C SER A 684 -12.55 -10.49 12.99
N GLY A 685 -13.59 -10.62 12.18
CA GLY A 685 -13.88 -11.82 11.41
C GLY A 685 -14.04 -11.48 9.94
N ASN A 686 -13.35 -12.21 9.07
CA ASN A 686 -13.41 -12.07 7.62
C ASN A 686 -13.83 -13.39 6.98
N TYR A 687 -14.69 -13.31 5.99
CA TYR A 687 -15.07 -14.43 5.12
C TYR A 687 -15.14 -13.96 3.67
N ALA A 688 -14.56 -14.72 2.76
CA ALA A 688 -14.69 -14.56 1.31
C ALA A 688 -15.14 -15.87 0.68
N SER A 689 -16.18 -15.83 -0.13
CA SER A 689 -16.62 -16.97 -0.94
C SER A 689 -15.62 -17.26 -2.06
N PRO A 690 -15.74 -18.38 -2.78
CA PRO A 690 -14.96 -18.62 -3.98
C PRO A 690 -15.06 -17.46 -4.98
N THR A 691 -13.97 -17.19 -5.69
CA THR A 691 -13.85 -16.10 -6.67
C THR A 691 -13.32 -16.65 -7.99
N GLN A 692 -13.83 -16.08 -9.12
CA GLN A 692 -13.37 -16.39 -10.46
C GLN A 692 -12.53 -15.24 -11.02
N ALA A 693 -11.30 -15.54 -11.41
CA ALA A 693 -10.50 -14.76 -12.33
C ALA A 693 -10.43 -15.50 -13.69
N LEU A 694 -9.78 -14.92 -14.69
CA LEU A 694 -9.57 -15.63 -15.94
C LEU A 694 -8.80 -16.94 -15.67
N PHE A 695 -9.35 -18.08 -16.06
CA PHE A 695 -8.80 -19.42 -15.86
C PHE A 695 -8.49 -19.85 -14.42
N VAL A 696 -8.71 -18.99 -13.40
CA VAL A 696 -8.39 -19.31 -12.00
C VAL A 696 -9.60 -19.14 -11.12
N GLU A 697 -10.00 -20.21 -10.46
CA GLU A 697 -10.97 -20.23 -9.39
C GLU A 697 -10.24 -20.34 -8.06
N ARG A 698 -10.42 -19.34 -7.18
CA ARG A 698 -9.91 -19.38 -5.80
C ARG A 698 -11.02 -19.83 -4.88
N GLN A 699 -10.70 -20.71 -3.94
CA GLN A 699 -11.64 -21.20 -2.95
C GLN A 699 -11.88 -20.17 -1.84
N ASN A 700 -12.87 -20.46 -0.98
CA ASN A 700 -13.22 -19.61 0.14
C ASN A 700 -12.06 -19.45 1.15
N GLY A 701 -12.03 -18.26 1.76
CA GLY A 701 -11.09 -17.95 2.84
C GLY A 701 -11.83 -17.36 4.04
N TYR A 702 -11.33 -17.62 5.24
CA TYR A 702 -11.86 -17.05 6.48
C TYR A 702 -10.74 -16.89 7.51
N THR A 703 -10.82 -15.82 8.30
CA THR A 703 -9.88 -15.54 9.39
C THR A 703 -10.62 -14.89 10.56
N ILE A 704 -10.10 -15.12 11.76
CA ILE A 704 -10.55 -14.44 12.97
C ILE A 704 -9.34 -13.93 13.72
N ASP A 705 -9.31 -12.60 13.96
CA ASP A 705 -8.25 -11.93 14.69
C ASP A 705 -8.80 -11.35 15.99
N MET A 706 -7.98 -11.32 17.02
CA MET A 706 -8.31 -10.76 18.32
C MET A 706 -7.19 -9.86 18.83
N GLY A 707 -7.55 -8.68 19.31
CA GLY A 707 -6.62 -7.72 19.91
C GLY A 707 -7.08 -7.29 21.31
N LEU A 708 -6.15 -7.17 22.21
CA LEU A 708 -6.34 -6.62 23.56
C LEU A 708 -5.30 -5.53 23.77
N SER A 709 -5.74 -4.31 24.09
CA SER A 709 -4.80 -3.23 24.43
C SER A 709 -5.16 -2.57 25.75
N ALA A 710 -4.13 -2.13 26.47
CA ALA A 710 -4.29 -1.43 27.75
C ALA A 710 -3.30 -0.27 27.85
N ASP A 711 -3.80 0.89 28.34
CA ASP A 711 -3.01 2.08 28.57
C ASP A 711 -2.74 2.29 30.06
N PHE A 712 -1.47 2.54 30.39
CA PHE A 712 -0.99 2.78 31.76
C PHE A 712 -0.31 4.13 31.86
N TRP A 713 -0.10 4.63 33.09
CA TRP A 713 0.63 5.87 33.40
C TRP A 713 0.14 7.07 32.57
N GLN A 714 -1.15 7.33 32.58
CA GLN A 714 -1.76 8.43 31.82
C GLN A 714 -1.45 8.33 30.30
N LYS A 715 -1.53 7.12 29.73
CA LYS A 715 -1.23 6.79 28.35
C LYS A 715 0.24 6.92 27.93
N ARG A 716 1.16 6.98 28.91
CA ARG A 716 2.61 6.94 28.60
C ARG A 716 3.10 5.55 28.23
N LEU A 717 2.50 4.51 28.78
CA LEU A 717 2.77 3.13 28.40
C LEU A 717 1.51 2.52 27.78
N SER A 718 1.63 2.01 26.56
CA SER A 718 0.61 1.21 25.89
C SER A 718 1.13 -0.22 25.74
N VAL A 719 0.30 -1.18 26.11
CA VAL A 719 0.56 -2.62 25.98
C VAL A 719 -0.49 -3.17 25.04
N VAL A 720 -0.08 -3.84 23.97
CA VAL A 720 -0.97 -4.43 22.96
C VAL A 720 -0.63 -5.89 22.79
N LEU A 721 -1.61 -6.76 22.98
CA LEU A 721 -1.56 -8.19 22.68
C LEU A 721 -2.46 -8.45 21.47
N ASN A 722 -1.90 -8.89 20.34
CA ASN A 722 -2.64 -9.28 19.16
C ASN A 722 -2.48 -10.78 18.89
N VAL A 723 -3.56 -11.41 18.50
CA VAL A 723 -3.60 -12.77 17.97
C VAL A 723 -4.18 -12.71 16.57
N THR A 724 -3.33 -12.90 15.58
CA THR A 724 -3.74 -12.97 14.17
C THR A 724 -4.05 -14.41 13.83
N ASP A 725 -5.10 -14.62 13.02
CA ASP A 725 -5.58 -15.94 12.62
C ASP A 725 -5.67 -16.94 13.80
N LEU A 726 -6.53 -16.61 14.76
CA LEU A 726 -6.69 -17.32 16.04
C LEU A 726 -6.75 -18.86 15.89
N PHE A 727 -7.34 -19.34 14.81
CA PHE A 727 -7.54 -20.77 14.55
C PHE A 727 -6.54 -21.36 13.55
N ASN A 728 -5.61 -20.55 12.99
CA ASN A 728 -4.66 -20.95 11.95
C ASN A 728 -5.36 -21.54 10.70
N TRP A 729 -6.42 -20.87 10.25
CA TRP A 729 -7.26 -21.31 9.15
C TRP A 729 -6.80 -20.80 7.78
N ASN A 730 -5.76 -19.96 7.73
CA ASN A 730 -5.30 -19.39 6.48
C ASN A 730 -4.74 -20.45 5.53
N ARG A 731 -5.58 -20.84 4.59
CA ARG A 731 -5.22 -21.71 3.48
C ARG A 731 -5.70 -21.06 2.19
N SER A 732 -4.81 -20.96 1.21
CA SER A 732 -5.16 -20.54 -0.13
C SER A 732 -5.27 -21.78 -1.02
N GLN A 733 -6.41 -21.94 -1.66
CA GLN A 733 -6.65 -23.03 -2.61
C GLN A 733 -7.13 -22.43 -3.91
N SER A 734 -6.58 -22.91 -5.03
CA SER A 734 -6.97 -22.44 -6.35
C SER A 734 -7.00 -23.59 -7.36
N TRP A 735 -7.92 -23.45 -8.31
CA TRP A 735 -8.06 -24.30 -9.46
C TRP A 735 -7.72 -23.51 -10.71
N ASN A 736 -6.81 -24.00 -11.52
CA ASN A 736 -6.60 -23.49 -12.88
C ASN A 736 -7.50 -24.29 -13.82
N THR A 737 -8.36 -23.57 -14.54
CA THR A 737 -9.38 -24.13 -15.44
C THR A 737 -9.11 -23.79 -16.91
N ASN A 738 -7.88 -23.41 -17.25
CA ASN A 738 -7.46 -23.23 -18.65
C ASN A 738 -7.62 -24.56 -19.39
N PRO A 739 -8.22 -24.59 -20.59
CA PRO A 739 -8.41 -25.84 -21.35
C PRO A 739 -7.12 -26.64 -21.59
N TYR A 740 -5.99 -25.97 -21.79
CA TYR A 740 -4.68 -26.58 -22.05
C TYR A 740 -3.85 -26.83 -20.79
N LEU A 741 -4.26 -26.25 -19.63
CA LEU A 741 -3.57 -26.42 -18.35
C LEU A 741 -4.57 -26.50 -17.22
N LEU A 742 -4.98 -27.70 -16.84
CA LEU A 742 -5.73 -27.88 -15.59
C LEU A 742 -4.76 -27.95 -14.42
N GLY A 743 -5.12 -27.32 -13.31
CA GLY A 743 -4.25 -27.34 -12.14
C GLY A 743 -5.00 -27.12 -10.83
N TYR A 744 -4.43 -27.64 -9.78
CA TYR A 744 -4.84 -27.38 -8.40
C TYR A 744 -3.63 -26.95 -7.61
N SER A 745 -3.76 -25.90 -6.82
CA SER A 745 -2.73 -25.48 -5.89
C SER A 745 -3.35 -25.22 -4.52
N THR A 746 -2.68 -25.70 -3.49
CA THR A 746 -2.98 -25.35 -2.10
C THR A 746 -1.72 -24.83 -1.43
N SER A 747 -1.83 -23.71 -0.73
CA SER A 747 -0.75 -23.19 0.09
C SER A 747 -1.24 -22.93 1.51
N HIS A 748 -0.41 -23.26 2.47
CA HIS A 748 -0.61 -22.94 3.86
C HIS A 748 0.59 -22.12 4.36
N THR A 749 0.31 -20.90 4.74
CA THR A 749 1.28 -20.06 5.46
C THR A 749 0.88 -20.12 6.92
N ASP A 750 1.82 -20.50 7.76
CA ASP A 750 1.59 -20.49 9.20
C ASP A 750 1.41 -19.05 9.66
N SER A 751 0.15 -18.64 9.83
CA SER A 751 -0.29 -17.25 9.98
C SER A 751 -0.72 -16.89 11.42
N ARG A 752 -0.78 -17.89 12.32
CA ARG A 752 -1.12 -17.62 13.72
C ARG A 752 0.06 -16.98 14.44
N PHE A 753 -0.02 -15.67 14.64
CA PHE A 753 0.93 -14.90 15.43
C PHE A 753 0.28 -14.38 16.69
N VAL A 754 0.94 -14.61 17.83
CA VAL A 754 0.63 -13.96 19.10
C VAL A 754 1.72 -12.90 19.30
N THR A 755 1.37 -11.63 19.12
CA THR A 755 2.31 -10.51 19.17
C THR A 755 2.05 -9.67 20.41
N LEU A 756 3.10 -9.41 21.21
CA LEU A 756 3.10 -8.45 22.29
C LEU A 756 3.88 -7.21 21.87
N SER A 757 3.25 -6.05 21.95
CA SER A 757 3.87 -4.77 21.64
C SER A 757 3.79 -3.82 22.84
N LEU A 758 4.91 -3.18 23.15
CA LEU A 758 5.05 -2.18 24.20
C LEU A 758 5.41 -0.84 23.55
N THR A 759 4.71 0.21 23.89
CA THR A 759 5.01 1.57 23.41
C THR A 759 5.14 2.51 24.60
N LEU A 760 6.30 3.17 24.71
CA LEU A 760 6.58 4.20 25.70
C LEU A 760 6.58 5.58 25.02
N ARG A 761 5.92 6.56 25.63
CA ARG A 761 5.76 7.92 25.09
C ARG A 761 6.21 8.95 26.11
N PHE A 762 7.07 9.89 25.65
CA PHE A 762 7.61 10.98 26.46
C PHE A 762 7.41 12.31 25.72
N GLY A 763 7.09 13.37 26.45
CA GLY A 763 6.93 14.71 25.88
C GLY A 763 5.61 15.36 26.29
N LYS A 764 5.43 16.59 25.81
CA LYS A 764 4.18 17.33 25.95
C LYS A 764 3.48 17.38 24.61
N MET A 765 2.23 16.96 24.59
CA MET A 765 1.34 17.12 23.44
C MET A 765 0.35 18.24 23.81
N GLU A 766 0.55 19.43 23.26
CA GLU A 766 -0.46 20.48 23.32
C GLU A 766 -1.41 20.29 22.13
N LEU A 767 -2.59 19.76 22.41
CA LEU A 767 -3.68 19.77 21.45
C LEU A 767 -4.12 21.22 21.25
N GLN A 768 -4.21 21.64 20.00
CA GLN A 768 -4.72 22.95 19.62
C GLN A 768 -6.14 23.12 20.17
N SER A 769 -6.32 23.89 21.25
CA SER A 769 -7.61 24.46 21.58
C SER A 769 -7.94 25.42 20.43
N LEU A 770 -9.03 25.20 19.72
CA LEU A 770 -9.53 26.12 18.72
C LEU A 770 -9.90 27.45 19.42
N ALA A 771 -8.97 28.38 19.51
CA ALA A 771 -9.33 29.79 19.64
C ALA A 771 -9.93 30.16 18.26
N ARG A 772 -11.20 30.49 18.22
CA ARG A 772 -11.76 31.25 17.10
C ARG A 772 -10.92 32.53 16.95
N GLU A 773 -10.24 32.67 15.83
CA GLU A 773 -9.94 33.97 15.29
C GLU A 773 -11.29 34.58 14.90
N GLY A 774 -11.81 35.39 15.83
CA GLY A 774 -12.91 36.29 15.59
C GLY A 774 -12.42 37.65 15.93
N GLU A 775 -11.83 38.31 14.96
CA GLU A 775 -11.88 39.76 14.71
C GLU A 775 -11.50 40.04 13.26
#